data_fea25b2e3745a553e4626afeb5a88f7e
#
_entry.id   fea25b2e3745a553e4626afeb5a88f7e
#
_cell.length_a   1.000
_cell.length_b   1.000
_cell.length_c   1.000
_cell.angle_alpha   90.00
_cell.angle_beta   90.00
_cell.angle_gamma   90.00
#
_symmetry.space_group_name_H-M   'P 1'
#
loop_
_entity.id
_entity.type
_entity.pdbx_description
1 polymer ?
#
loop_
_entity_poly.entity_id
_entity_poly.type
_entity_poly.pdbx_seq_one_letter_code
_entity_poly.pdbx_strand_id
1 'polypeptide(L)'
;MNSLLTLNTEDVRMTDEVRTTVSITVNGRSFEAKPGELLIEAAERAGDYIPRFCYHPRMEPVGICRMCLVEVDGPRGATLQPACYLKVSDGMSVVTDSEKVKKAQDGVLEFLLANHPLDCPVCDKGGECPLQDQALAHGSGETRFIEEKRHFVKPIEIGELVLLDRERCIQCARCTRFAAEVAGDAQISFSGRGDLIEVAPSPTQPFDSVFSGNTVQICPVGALTAKPYRFTARPWDLDQVESTCTTCAVGCRVAVQSSGNRLTRVLGVDSDPVNHGWLCDKGRFTLDSVDGNEESTDLLSAATRLTEPMVRRNGELVSVSWSEALRAASKILHGEGSSLGVIGGSALTNEGAFAWERFARGVLRTENIDAQYGDGLDAELLQALPKATIDEAARACTVVTLTGDLREELPILFLRLRESAVRDKNSIIELAGRQTSLSNIAKSTITIRPGEAHLAAKALVSGTVPFDVLFTSEDISNAQKLIGENGDGVVFVVGRANVAEDASIVEAAIRTFAENYPEAKFLVALRRSNVNGALDMGLSPGLHPGRRLNTESSGRDTISQLQAMASGEQKATLLLGGCLLGNIADTSLALSALAASDIVVVSGHGGATLAYADVVLPASVSYERAGTVTNIEGRVSALTPKIVPPGSAWTDVAIASELAEEYGQSIGLDSVQETSKIIESTTGYPAISVLTNASTDGVVVDSQEVSLRRSMDPMAFPGIRTVKSVGLGAPSGATTIDIVVKGPRGNSATLAQVDAGREIDAPSVDGYALRVNLTRRLYDNGIAVQGSSALNGLIEAPTFKLNHVDFERIGAEDGVSVNAVGANGTISVTIELDNNVPRGVVEVPFGVEKLSDVNGVRSIIDATSLINQIRLETR
;
A
#
# COMPACT_ATOMS: atom_id res chain seq x y z
N MET A 1 -41.45 65.84 14.99
CA MET A 1 -40.17 66.54 15.11
C MET A 1 -39.09 65.50 15.47
N ASN A 2 -38.36 65.11 14.50
CA ASN A 2 -37.37 64.05 14.55
C ASN A 2 -36.03 64.59 15.06
N SER A 3 -35.38 63.93 15.97
CA SER A 3 -33.94 64.06 16.18
C SER A 3 -33.33 62.67 16.16
N LEU A 4 -32.65 62.40 15.08
CA LEU A 4 -31.80 61.29 14.82
C LEU A 4 -30.53 61.35 15.72
N LEU A 5 -30.33 60.35 16.57
CA LEU A 5 -29.08 60.11 17.24
C LEU A 5 -28.24 59.18 16.33
N THR A 6 -27.23 59.79 15.72
CA THR A 6 -26.13 59.03 15.08
C THR A 6 -25.24 58.46 16.15
N LEU A 7 -25.23 57.14 16.30
CA LEU A 7 -24.23 56.40 17.06
C LEU A 7 -23.00 56.22 16.20
N ASN A 8 -21.87 56.77 16.64
CA ASN A 8 -20.51 56.51 16.12
C ASN A 8 -20.20 55.02 16.30
N THR A 9 -19.95 54.32 15.21
CA THR A 9 -19.39 52.99 15.16
C THR A 9 -17.86 53.02 14.92
N GLU A 10 -17.14 53.68 15.81
CA GLU A 10 -15.69 53.57 15.94
C GLU A 10 -15.36 53.25 17.39
N ASP A 11 -14.76 52.12 17.61
CA ASP A 11 -14.20 51.52 18.81
C ASP A 11 -14.90 50.24 19.28
N VAL A 12 -14.68 49.16 18.58
CA VAL A 12 -14.35 47.84 19.13
C VAL A 12 -13.66 47.00 18.02
N ARG A 13 -12.41 47.31 17.71
CA ARG A 13 -11.47 46.34 17.20
C ARG A 13 -10.62 45.90 18.38
N MET A 14 -11.13 44.98 19.18
CA MET A 14 -10.28 44.11 19.96
C MET A 14 -9.65 43.13 18.96
N THR A 15 -8.37 43.33 18.69
CA THR A 15 -7.51 42.32 18.08
C THR A 15 -7.49 41.13 19.04
N ASP A 16 -8.33 40.12 18.79
CA ASP A 16 -8.09 38.78 19.31
C ASP A 16 -6.81 38.30 18.64
N GLU A 17 -5.69 38.56 19.28
CA GLU A 17 -4.50 37.76 19.04
C GLU A 17 -4.92 36.31 19.32
N VAL A 18 -5.06 35.49 18.29
CA VAL A 18 -5.31 34.04 18.41
C VAL A 18 -4.16 33.50 19.24
N ARG A 19 -4.38 33.28 20.54
CA ARG A 19 -3.39 32.64 21.41
C ARG A 19 -3.04 31.30 20.80
N THR A 20 -1.82 31.13 20.38
CA THR A 20 -1.30 29.90 19.77
C THR A 20 -1.16 28.76 20.78
N THR A 21 -1.17 29.06 22.08
CA THR A 21 -1.07 28.12 23.20
C THR A 21 -1.97 28.52 24.36
N VAL A 22 -2.34 27.54 25.19
CA VAL A 22 -3.02 27.70 26.48
C VAL A 22 -2.16 27.09 27.58
N SER A 23 -2.17 27.71 28.78
CA SER A 23 -1.43 27.19 29.93
C SER A 23 -2.33 26.27 30.76
N ILE A 24 -1.90 25.04 31.00
CA ILE A 24 -2.59 24.07 31.87
C ILE A 24 -1.64 23.58 32.96
N THR A 25 -2.22 23.12 34.07
CA THR A 25 -1.44 22.53 35.19
C THR A 25 -1.85 21.08 35.37
N VAL A 26 -0.88 20.16 35.31
CA VAL A 26 -1.11 18.72 35.60
C VAL A 26 -0.19 18.32 36.76
N ASN A 27 -0.77 17.76 37.80
CA ASN A 27 -0.06 17.37 39.04
C ASN A 27 0.84 18.49 39.61
N GLY A 28 0.35 19.73 39.56
CA GLY A 28 1.07 20.89 40.05
C GLY A 28 2.18 21.42 39.12
N ARG A 29 2.39 20.86 37.95
CA ARG A 29 3.32 21.33 36.92
C ARG A 29 2.55 22.03 35.81
N SER A 30 2.95 23.26 35.48
CA SER A 30 2.36 24.04 34.41
C SER A 30 3.13 23.83 33.10
N PHE A 31 2.40 23.72 31.99
CA PHE A 31 2.98 23.63 30.64
C PHE A 31 2.01 24.17 29.59
N GLU A 32 2.56 24.41 28.40
CA GLU A 32 1.81 24.92 27.27
C GLU A 32 1.18 23.78 26.46
N ALA A 33 -0.09 23.94 26.13
CA ALA A 33 -0.86 23.02 25.28
C ALA A 33 -1.49 23.76 24.10
N LYS A 34 -1.86 23.04 23.05
CA LYS A 34 -2.61 23.63 21.92
C LYS A 34 -4.05 23.84 22.31
N PRO A 35 -4.69 24.98 21.98
CA PRO A 35 -6.11 25.17 22.24
C PRO A 35 -6.95 24.04 21.61
N GLY A 36 -7.83 23.41 22.40
CA GLY A 36 -8.70 22.33 21.91
C GLY A 36 -8.06 20.96 21.77
N GLU A 37 -6.78 20.80 22.09
CA GLU A 37 -6.10 19.48 22.20
C GLU A 37 -6.79 18.64 23.29
N LEU A 38 -6.76 17.31 23.12
CA LEU A 38 -7.29 16.42 24.16
C LEU A 38 -6.38 16.39 25.39
N LEU A 39 -6.96 16.44 26.58
CA LEU A 39 -6.20 16.43 27.82
C LEU A 39 -5.27 15.21 27.95
N ILE A 40 -5.72 14.04 27.46
CA ILE A 40 -4.92 12.82 27.49
C ILE A 40 -3.62 12.95 26.68
N GLU A 41 -3.67 13.63 25.53
CA GLU A 41 -2.50 13.87 24.66
C GLU A 41 -1.58 14.94 25.27
N ALA A 42 -2.18 16.03 25.78
CA ALA A 42 -1.43 17.09 26.44
C ALA A 42 -0.69 16.59 27.70
N ALA A 43 -1.34 15.76 28.54
CA ALA A 43 -0.74 15.19 29.74
C ALA A 43 0.41 14.22 29.38
N GLU A 44 0.21 13.37 28.38
CA GLU A 44 1.23 12.41 27.92
C GLU A 44 2.47 13.11 27.39
N ARG A 45 2.29 14.20 26.63
CA ARG A 45 3.38 15.06 26.16
C ARG A 45 4.14 15.71 27.32
N ALA A 46 3.47 16.00 28.43
CA ALA A 46 4.09 16.49 29.65
C ALA A 46 4.76 15.38 30.49
N GLY A 47 4.67 14.13 30.08
CA GLY A 47 5.23 12.98 30.77
C GLY A 47 4.33 12.33 31.81
N ASP A 48 3.04 12.72 31.87
CA ASP A 48 2.04 12.13 32.76
C ASP A 48 1.18 11.11 32.00
N TYR A 49 1.45 9.83 32.18
CA TYR A 49 0.67 8.77 31.59
C TYR A 49 -0.70 8.63 32.27
N ILE A 50 -1.77 8.60 31.44
CA ILE A 50 -3.14 8.36 31.89
C ILE A 50 -3.62 7.02 31.34
N PRO A 51 -4.03 6.06 32.21
CA PRO A 51 -4.45 4.73 31.75
C PRO A 51 -5.72 4.77 30.90
N ARG A 52 -5.82 3.88 29.89
CA ARG A 52 -6.89 3.91 28.88
C ARG A 52 -7.09 2.58 28.18
N PHE A 53 -8.31 2.31 27.66
CA PHE A 53 -8.60 1.18 26.77
C PHE A 53 -9.32 1.59 25.49
N CYS A 54 -10.41 2.37 25.57
CA CYS A 54 -11.21 2.70 24.39
C CYS A 54 -10.58 3.80 23.50
N TYR A 55 -9.73 4.64 24.07
CA TYR A 55 -9.04 5.69 23.32
C TYR A 55 -8.00 5.11 22.35
N HIS A 56 -7.95 5.70 21.14
CA HIS A 56 -6.93 5.46 20.15
C HIS A 56 -6.63 6.78 19.42
N PRO A 57 -5.36 7.18 19.24
CA PRO A 57 -5.03 8.51 18.70
C PRO A 57 -5.49 8.74 17.26
N ARG A 58 -5.76 7.66 16.51
CA ARG A 58 -6.22 7.72 15.11
C ARG A 58 -7.73 7.52 14.94
N MET A 59 -8.51 7.55 16.01
CA MET A 59 -9.98 7.40 15.99
C MET A 59 -10.63 8.46 16.86
N GLU A 60 -11.89 8.78 16.60
CA GLU A 60 -12.62 9.77 17.40
C GLU A 60 -12.75 9.31 18.87
N PRO A 61 -12.57 10.22 19.85
CA PRO A 61 -12.69 9.87 21.25
C PRO A 61 -14.15 9.58 21.65
N VAL A 62 -14.39 8.54 22.46
CA VAL A 62 -15.74 8.13 22.89
C VAL A 62 -15.93 8.06 24.39
N GLY A 63 -14.86 8.01 25.21
CA GLY A 63 -14.93 8.07 26.66
C GLY A 63 -15.70 6.95 27.35
N ILE A 64 -15.91 5.76 26.73
CA ILE A 64 -16.82 4.71 27.22
C ILE A 64 -16.19 3.81 28.30
N CYS A 65 -14.90 3.51 28.25
CA CYS A 65 -14.28 2.61 29.22
C CYS A 65 -14.06 3.23 30.60
N ARG A 66 -14.02 4.55 30.72
CA ARG A 66 -13.80 5.31 31.96
C ARG A 66 -12.48 5.07 32.67
N MET A 67 -11.56 4.36 32.06
CA MET A 67 -10.24 4.13 32.66
C MET A 67 -9.40 5.39 32.77
N CYS A 68 -9.60 6.36 31.87
CA CYS A 68 -8.87 7.63 31.83
C CYS A 68 -9.47 8.74 32.70
N LEU A 69 -10.18 8.40 33.77
CA LEU A 69 -10.71 9.38 34.71
C LEU A 69 -9.57 10.09 35.44
N VAL A 70 -9.63 11.42 35.46
CA VAL A 70 -8.73 12.33 36.18
C VAL A 70 -9.58 13.34 36.96
N GLU A 71 -9.01 13.96 37.96
CA GLU A 71 -9.68 15.00 38.72
C GLU A 71 -9.36 16.37 38.12
N VAL A 72 -10.42 17.11 37.80
CA VAL A 72 -10.32 18.44 37.16
C VAL A 72 -10.95 19.46 38.07
N ASP A 73 -10.22 20.51 38.38
CA ASP A 73 -10.71 21.61 39.20
C ASP A 73 -11.80 22.41 38.47
N GLY A 74 -12.86 22.72 39.15
CA GLY A 74 -13.97 23.52 38.62
C GLY A 74 -14.57 24.45 39.67
N PRO A 75 -15.47 25.33 39.26
CA PRO A 75 -16.10 26.35 40.15
C PRO A 75 -16.83 25.75 41.37
N ARG A 76 -17.25 24.48 41.27
CA ARG A 76 -17.99 23.78 42.34
C ARG A 76 -17.12 22.72 43.05
N GLY A 77 -15.80 22.80 42.92
CA GLY A 77 -14.84 21.82 43.37
C GLY A 77 -14.41 20.82 42.33
N ALA A 78 -13.41 20.01 42.64
CA ALA A 78 -12.80 19.05 41.72
C ALA A 78 -13.73 17.87 41.41
N THR A 79 -13.86 17.53 40.12
CA THR A 79 -14.72 16.45 39.61
C THR A 79 -13.94 15.47 38.75
N LEU A 80 -14.35 14.19 38.74
CA LEU A 80 -13.79 13.18 37.84
C LEU A 80 -14.30 13.37 36.42
N GLN A 81 -13.35 13.53 35.47
CA GLN A 81 -13.63 13.70 34.05
C GLN A 81 -12.78 12.73 33.22
N PRO A 82 -13.29 12.23 32.05
CA PRO A 82 -12.53 11.36 31.16
C PRO A 82 -11.53 12.16 30.33
N ALA A 83 -10.25 12.06 30.60
CA ALA A 83 -9.21 12.82 29.93
C ALA A 83 -9.16 12.61 28.40
N CYS A 84 -9.54 11.42 27.91
CA CYS A 84 -9.57 11.13 26.49
C CYS A 84 -10.67 11.86 25.69
N TYR A 85 -11.59 12.52 26.36
CA TYR A 85 -12.71 13.23 25.75
C TYR A 85 -12.72 14.73 26.07
N LEU A 86 -11.95 15.13 27.07
CA LEU A 86 -11.88 16.52 27.55
C LEU A 86 -10.85 17.31 26.76
N LYS A 87 -11.29 18.41 26.17
CA LYS A 87 -10.41 19.37 25.49
C LYS A 87 -9.79 20.33 26.50
N VAL A 88 -8.52 20.64 26.34
CA VAL A 88 -7.81 21.59 27.22
C VAL A 88 -8.32 23.04 27.04
N SER A 89 -8.32 23.78 28.13
CA SER A 89 -8.64 25.22 28.17
C SER A 89 -7.65 25.96 29.06
N ASP A 90 -7.50 27.26 28.84
CA ASP A 90 -6.55 28.08 29.59
C ASP A 90 -6.85 28.09 31.09
N GLY A 91 -5.83 27.91 31.90
CA GLY A 91 -5.93 27.85 33.37
C GLY A 91 -6.49 26.52 33.90
N MET A 92 -6.69 25.50 33.08
CA MET A 92 -7.17 24.18 33.53
C MET A 92 -6.16 23.55 34.52
N SER A 93 -6.67 23.09 35.67
CA SER A 93 -5.88 22.35 36.67
C SER A 93 -6.37 20.91 36.79
N VAL A 94 -5.45 19.96 36.72
CA VAL A 94 -5.75 18.53 36.65
C VAL A 94 -4.84 17.74 37.60
N VAL A 95 -5.42 16.75 38.29
CA VAL A 95 -4.70 15.77 39.11
C VAL A 95 -4.98 14.38 38.56
N THR A 96 -3.94 13.64 38.19
CA THR A 96 -4.03 12.31 37.57
C THR A 96 -3.81 11.17 38.55
N ASP A 97 -3.34 11.45 39.78
CA ASP A 97 -2.87 10.47 40.76
C ASP A 97 -3.45 10.64 42.18
N SER A 98 -4.51 11.44 42.35
CA SER A 98 -5.19 11.57 43.63
C SER A 98 -5.79 10.22 44.09
N GLU A 99 -6.02 10.08 45.41
CA GLU A 99 -6.67 8.85 45.96
C GLU A 99 -8.03 8.61 45.31
N LYS A 100 -8.77 9.67 45.00
CA LYS A 100 -10.07 9.57 44.33
C LYS A 100 -9.95 9.06 42.90
N VAL A 101 -8.92 9.48 42.17
CA VAL A 101 -8.60 8.98 40.81
C VAL A 101 -8.18 7.53 40.90
N LYS A 102 -7.24 7.17 41.78
CA LYS A 102 -6.77 5.79 41.97
C LYS A 102 -7.91 4.83 42.30
N LYS A 103 -8.78 5.22 43.20
CA LYS A 103 -9.96 4.43 43.57
C LYS A 103 -10.96 4.26 42.40
N ALA A 104 -11.10 5.29 41.56
CA ALA A 104 -11.98 5.20 40.39
C ALA A 104 -11.38 4.29 39.32
N GLN A 105 -10.10 4.37 39.02
CA GLN A 105 -9.38 3.51 38.08
C GLN A 105 -9.36 2.04 38.53
N ASP A 106 -9.08 1.79 39.83
CA ASP A 106 -9.14 0.45 40.44
C ASP A 106 -10.55 -0.16 40.31
N GLY A 107 -11.61 0.61 40.62
CA GLY A 107 -12.99 0.17 40.42
C GLY A 107 -13.36 -0.17 38.99
N VAL A 108 -12.85 0.60 38.02
CA VAL A 108 -13.04 0.28 36.57
C VAL A 108 -12.36 -1.04 36.23
N LEU A 109 -11.14 -1.27 36.68
CA LEU A 109 -10.43 -2.53 36.47
C LEU A 109 -11.16 -3.71 37.11
N GLU A 110 -11.66 -3.54 38.32
CA GLU A 110 -12.46 -4.57 39.02
C GLU A 110 -13.69 -4.98 38.18
N PHE A 111 -14.41 -4.01 37.59
CA PHE A 111 -15.55 -4.31 36.68
C PHE A 111 -15.10 -5.02 35.39
N LEU A 112 -14.00 -4.61 34.79
CA LEU A 112 -13.47 -5.26 33.56
C LEU A 112 -12.99 -6.68 33.82
N LEU A 113 -12.43 -6.95 35.02
CA LEU A 113 -11.90 -8.25 35.39
C LEU A 113 -12.98 -9.20 35.98
N ALA A 114 -14.14 -8.71 36.39
CA ALA A 114 -15.19 -9.50 37.01
C ALA A 114 -15.59 -10.74 36.19
N ASN A 115 -15.84 -10.54 34.88
CA ASN A 115 -16.17 -11.63 33.95
C ASN A 115 -15.02 -12.03 33.02
N HIS A 116 -13.88 -11.34 33.08
CA HIS A 116 -12.74 -11.69 32.22
C HIS A 116 -12.19 -13.09 32.59
N PRO A 117 -12.03 -14.01 31.61
CA PRO A 117 -11.62 -15.39 31.90
C PRO A 117 -10.15 -15.44 32.35
N LEU A 118 -9.80 -16.48 33.09
CA LEU A 118 -8.43 -16.78 33.55
C LEU A 118 -7.61 -17.48 32.47
N ASP A 119 -7.69 -16.97 31.26
CA ASP A 119 -7.13 -17.57 30.04
C ASP A 119 -5.71 -17.11 29.69
N CYS A 120 -5.04 -16.27 30.48
CA CYS A 120 -3.73 -15.71 30.12
C CYS A 120 -2.71 -16.77 29.65
N PRO A 121 -2.62 -17.96 30.22
CA PRO A 121 -1.70 -19.01 29.76
C PRO A 121 -2.03 -19.55 28.36
N VAL A 122 -3.29 -19.47 27.93
CA VAL A 122 -3.79 -19.94 26.62
C VAL A 122 -4.30 -18.80 25.72
N CYS A 123 -3.96 -17.56 26.05
CA CYS A 123 -4.33 -16.36 25.29
C CYS A 123 -3.14 -15.85 24.51
N ASP A 124 -3.28 -15.65 23.19
CA ASP A 124 -2.20 -15.12 22.34
C ASP A 124 -1.74 -13.71 22.75
N LYS A 125 -2.60 -12.93 23.43
CA LYS A 125 -2.25 -11.60 23.91
C LYS A 125 -1.48 -11.64 25.24
N GLY A 126 -1.32 -12.82 25.88
CA GLY A 126 -0.60 -12.98 27.13
C GLY A 126 0.85 -12.52 27.01
N GLY A 127 1.29 -11.57 27.85
CA GLY A 127 2.62 -10.97 27.85
C GLY A 127 2.75 -9.69 27.04
N GLU A 128 1.72 -9.30 26.25
CA GLU A 128 1.62 -8.01 25.55
C GLU A 128 0.20 -7.41 25.70
N CYS A 129 -0.46 -7.72 26.81
CA CYS A 129 -1.86 -7.38 27.02
C CYS A 129 -2.01 -6.10 27.83
N PRO A 130 -2.55 -5.01 27.22
CA PRO A 130 -2.83 -3.78 27.96
C PRO A 130 -3.66 -3.96 29.22
N LEU A 131 -4.59 -4.95 29.26
CA LEU A 131 -5.36 -5.22 30.45
C LEU A 131 -4.50 -5.80 31.57
N GLN A 132 -3.54 -6.71 31.25
CA GLN A 132 -2.59 -7.22 32.25
C GLN A 132 -1.73 -6.07 32.82
N ASP A 133 -1.15 -5.25 31.92
CA ASP A 133 -0.25 -4.18 32.33
C ASP A 133 -0.96 -3.14 33.23
N GLN A 134 -2.18 -2.73 32.84
CA GLN A 134 -2.93 -1.77 33.62
C GLN A 134 -3.50 -2.37 34.91
N ALA A 135 -3.89 -3.65 34.92
CA ALA A 135 -4.32 -4.32 36.14
C ALA A 135 -3.18 -4.42 37.18
N LEU A 136 -1.93 -4.64 36.74
CA LEU A 136 -0.75 -4.64 37.59
C LEU A 136 -0.36 -3.23 38.07
N ALA A 137 -0.51 -2.22 37.23
CA ALA A 137 -0.09 -0.84 37.55
C ALA A 137 -1.11 -0.04 38.37
N HIS A 138 -2.41 -0.29 38.21
CA HIS A 138 -3.50 0.54 38.70
C HIS A 138 -4.59 -0.24 39.47
N GLY A 139 -4.56 -1.59 39.47
CA GLY A 139 -5.53 -2.41 40.16
C GLY A 139 -5.08 -2.83 41.55
N SER A 140 -6.01 -3.35 42.34
CA SER A 140 -5.75 -3.80 43.74
C SER A 140 -4.91 -5.09 43.87
N GLY A 141 -4.75 -5.85 42.79
CA GLY A 141 -4.07 -7.17 42.80
C GLY A 141 -4.87 -8.30 43.39
N GLU A 142 -6.02 -8.03 44.00
CA GLU A 142 -6.95 -9.01 44.59
C GLU A 142 -8.34 -8.87 43.98
N THR A 143 -9.11 -9.97 43.95
CA THR A 143 -10.50 -9.96 43.47
C THR A 143 -11.46 -10.26 44.61
N ARG A 144 -12.56 -9.52 44.67
CA ARG A 144 -13.71 -9.78 45.53
C ARG A 144 -14.81 -10.57 44.83
N PHE A 145 -14.67 -10.83 43.52
CA PHE A 145 -15.65 -11.53 42.72
C PHE A 145 -15.57 -13.04 43.00
N ILE A 146 -16.62 -13.59 43.53
CA ILE A 146 -16.73 -15.00 43.95
C ILE A 146 -17.75 -15.78 43.12
N GLU A 147 -18.50 -15.09 42.26
CA GLU A 147 -19.51 -15.70 41.40
C GLU A 147 -18.85 -16.39 40.21
N GLU A 148 -19.60 -17.28 39.55
CA GLU A 148 -19.17 -17.91 38.32
C GLU A 148 -19.08 -16.86 37.17
N LYS A 149 -17.95 -16.88 36.46
CA LYS A 149 -17.74 -15.99 35.31
C LYS A 149 -18.60 -16.45 34.13
N ARG A 150 -18.93 -15.53 33.23
CA ARG A 150 -19.70 -15.84 32.01
C ARG A 150 -18.95 -16.84 31.12
N HIS A 151 -19.72 -17.75 30.53
CA HIS A 151 -19.23 -18.72 29.57
C HIS A 151 -19.93 -18.61 28.24
N PHE A 152 -19.15 -18.62 27.16
CA PHE A 152 -19.61 -18.63 25.79
C PHE A 152 -18.91 -19.74 25.00
N VAL A 153 -19.49 -20.14 23.87
CA VAL A 153 -18.75 -20.93 22.86
C VAL A 153 -17.61 -20.08 22.33
N LYS A 154 -16.38 -20.60 22.42
CA LYS A 154 -15.17 -19.89 22.06
C LYS A 154 -14.07 -20.82 21.55
N PRO A 155 -13.21 -20.32 20.60
CA PRO A 155 -13.42 -19.13 19.80
C PRO A 155 -14.49 -19.37 18.74
N ILE A 156 -15.02 -18.28 18.15
CA ILE A 156 -15.86 -18.36 16.96
C ILE A 156 -15.12 -17.78 15.76
N GLU A 157 -15.29 -18.38 14.62
CA GLU A 157 -14.80 -17.84 13.35
C GLU A 157 -15.74 -16.72 12.90
N ILE A 158 -15.21 -15.53 12.68
CA ILE A 158 -15.98 -14.40 12.19
C ILE A 158 -15.64 -14.03 10.74
N GLY A 159 -14.57 -14.59 10.23
CA GLY A 159 -14.06 -14.46 8.86
C GLY A 159 -12.91 -15.43 8.62
N GLU A 160 -12.33 -15.38 7.43
CA GLU A 160 -11.23 -16.29 7.06
C GLU A 160 -9.95 -16.06 7.86
N LEU A 161 -9.68 -14.81 8.26
CA LEU A 161 -8.41 -14.41 8.90
C LEU A 161 -8.52 -14.20 10.41
N VAL A 162 -9.73 -13.97 10.94
CA VAL A 162 -9.91 -13.50 12.32
C VAL A 162 -10.83 -14.41 13.14
N LEU A 163 -10.38 -14.72 14.35
CA LEU A 163 -11.15 -15.41 15.38
C LEU A 163 -11.58 -14.46 16.48
N LEU A 164 -12.78 -14.65 17.03
CA LEU A 164 -13.32 -13.89 18.15
C LEU A 164 -13.53 -14.79 19.38
N ASP A 165 -12.94 -14.40 20.50
CA ASP A 165 -13.24 -14.91 21.82
C ASP A 165 -14.06 -13.86 22.60
N ARG A 166 -15.35 -14.12 22.74
CA ARG A 166 -16.30 -13.19 23.36
C ARG A 166 -16.09 -13.01 24.86
N GLU A 167 -15.60 -14.03 25.56
CA GLU A 167 -15.34 -13.95 27.00
C GLU A 167 -14.21 -12.98 27.33
N ARG A 168 -13.19 -12.88 26.44
CA ARG A 168 -12.05 -11.97 26.61
C ARG A 168 -12.36 -10.53 26.27
N CYS A 169 -13.47 -10.28 25.57
CA CYS A 169 -13.83 -8.93 25.10
C CYS A 169 -14.20 -8.01 26.28
N ILE A 170 -13.51 -6.84 26.38
CA ILE A 170 -13.79 -5.79 27.36
C ILE A 170 -14.69 -4.68 26.81
N GLN A 171 -15.33 -4.89 25.69
CA GLN A 171 -16.30 -4.00 25.05
C GLN A 171 -15.79 -2.55 24.84
N CYS A 172 -14.51 -2.39 24.54
CA CYS A 172 -13.87 -1.09 24.36
C CYS A 172 -14.21 -0.38 23.03
N ALA A 173 -14.90 -1.04 22.12
CA ALA A 173 -15.32 -0.56 20.79
C ALA A 173 -14.19 -0.17 19.82
N ARG A 174 -12.92 -0.48 20.08
CA ARG A 174 -11.86 -0.12 19.12
C ARG A 174 -12.06 -0.79 17.74
N CYS A 175 -12.40 -2.09 17.72
CA CYS A 175 -12.57 -2.85 16.48
C CYS A 175 -13.78 -2.39 15.65
N THR A 176 -14.94 -2.19 16.30
CA THR A 176 -16.17 -1.73 15.62
C THR A 176 -16.03 -0.31 15.09
N ARG A 177 -15.34 0.56 15.85
CA ARG A 177 -15.04 1.93 15.41
C ARG A 177 -14.02 1.95 14.28
N PHE A 178 -12.99 1.14 14.35
CA PHE A 178 -12.04 1.03 13.23
C PHE A 178 -12.75 0.62 11.94
N ALA A 179 -13.61 -0.41 11.99
CA ALA A 179 -14.37 -0.87 10.82
C ALA A 179 -15.26 0.25 10.25
N ALA A 180 -15.97 0.99 11.10
CA ALA A 180 -16.87 2.06 10.66
C ALA A 180 -16.16 3.36 10.28
N GLU A 181 -15.27 3.86 11.16
CA GLU A 181 -14.66 5.19 11.04
C GLU A 181 -13.47 5.18 10.05
N VAL A 182 -12.59 4.18 10.16
CA VAL A 182 -11.34 4.11 9.39
C VAL A 182 -11.51 3.32 8.12
N ALA A 183 -11.88 2.04 8.20
CA ALA A 183 -12.02 1.17 7.03
C ALA A 183 -13.23 1.53 6.16
N GLY A 184 -14.33 2.01 6.76
CA GLY A 184 -15.56 2.35 6.05
C GLY A 184 -16.41 1.15 5.67
N ASP A 185 -16.14 0.00 6.28
CA ASP A 185 -16.85 -1.25 6.09
C ASP A 185 -17.26 -1.83 7.46
N ALA A 186 -18.40 -1.41 8.00
CA ALA A 186 -18.89 -1.75 9.33
C ALA A 186 -19.40 -3.20 9.41
N GLN A 187 -18.58 -4.18 8.99
CA GLN A 187 -18.94 -5.61 8.98
C GLN A 187 -18.98 -6.23 10.39
N ILE A 188 -18.37 -5.58 11.38
CA ILE A 188 -18.49 -5.96 12.79
C ILE A 188 -19.09 -4.80 13.58
N SER A 189 -20.02 -5.12 14.47
CA SER A 189 -20.74 -4.14 15.27
C SER A 189 -21.11 -4.70 16.64
N PHE A 190 -21.66 -3.86 17.51
CA PHE A 190 -22.28 -4.33 18.73
C PHE A 190 -23.68 -4.88 18.47
N SER A 191 -23.95 -6.07 19.00
CA SER A 191 -25.25 -6.71 19.04
C SER A 191 -25.74 -6.81 20.49
N GLY A 192 -27.04 -6.82 20.69
CA GLY A 192 -27.62 -6.90 22.03
C GLY A 192 -27.60 -5.57 22.79
N ARG A 193 -27.96 -5.62 24.08
CA ARG A 193 -27.95 -4.46 24.99
C ARG A 193 -27.74 -4.91 26.44
N GLY A 194 -27.29 -3.95 27.27
CA GLY A 194 -27.04 -4.21 28.70
C GLY A 194 -25.94 -5.26 28.89
N ASP A 195 -26.25 -6.26 29.68
CA ASP A 195 -25.33 -7.37 29.98
C ASP A 195 -25.17 -8.37 28.84
N LEU A 196 -26.09 -8.35 27.85
CA LEU A 196 -26.05 -9.20 26.65
C LEU A 196 -25.34 -8.54 25.46
N ILE A 197 -24.73 -7.37 25.65
CA ILE A 197 -24.00 -6.70 24.56
C ILE A 197 -22.73 -7.47 24.19
N GLU A 198 -22.56 -7.74 22.90
CA GLU A 198 -21.39 -8.43 22.38
C GLU A 198 -20.97 -7.85 21.02
N VAL A 199 -19.71 -8.02 20.65
CA VAL A 199 -19.22 -7.75 19.30
C VAL A 199 -19.58 -8.96 18.43
N ALA A 200 -20.20 -8.71 17.29
CA ALA A 200 -20.61 -9.73 16.34
C ALA A 200 -20.40 -9.24 14.89
N PRO A 201 -20.13 -10.16 13.94
CA PRO A 201 -20.21 -9.85 12.52
C PRO A 201 -21.67 -9.68 12.09
N SER A 202 -21.88 -9.13 10.88
CA SER A 202 -23.19 -9.14 10.26
C SER A 202 -23.72 -10.58 10.10
N PRO A 203 -25.00 -10.86 10.38
CA PRO A 203 -25.57 -12.20 10.18
C PRO A 203 -25.50 -12.69 8.73
N THR A 204 -25.41 -11.78 7.77
CA THR A 204 -25.48 -12.06 6.33
C THR A 204 -24.14 -11.95 5.61
N GLN A 205 -23.10 -11.41 6.28
CA GLN A 205 -21.78 -11.20 5.70
C GLN A 205 -20.71 -11.60 6.71
N PRO A 206 -19.75 -12.46 6.32
CA PRO A 206 -18.57 -12.71 7.13
C PRO A 206 -17.73 -11.43 7.26
N PHE A 207 -16.80 -11.41 8.22
CA PHE A 207 -15.83 -10.34 8.37
C PHE A 207 -14.68 -10.55 7.39
N ASP A 208 -14.84 -10.04 6.18
CA ASP A 208 -13.93 -10.20 5.03
C ASP A 208 -13.22 -8.88 4.63
N SER A 209 -13.24 -7.89 5.51
CA SER A 209 -12.53 -6.62 5.32
C SER A 209 -11.06 -6.84 4.99
N VAL A 210 -10.57 -6.20 3.93
CA VAL A 210 -9.14 -6.20 3.55
C VAL A 210 -8.23 -5.51 4.58
N PHE A 211 -8.82 -5.00 5.66
CA PHE A 211 -8.14 -4.35 6.79
C PHE A 211 -8.38 -5.10 8.11
N SER A 212 -8.91 -6.31 8.07
CA SER A 212 -9.38 -7.07 9.23
C SER A 212 -8.29 -7.25 10.30
N GLY A 213 -7.04 -7.46 9.91
CA GLY A 213 -5.90 -7.63 10.79
C GLY A 213 -5.57 -6.43 11.68
N ASN A 214 -6.02 -5.21 11.31
CA ASN A 214 -5.87 -4.04 12.20
C ASN A 214 -6.72 -4.18 13.44
N THR A 215 -7.89 -4.79 13.36
CA THR A 215 -8.75 -5.01 14.53
C THR A 215 -8.10 -5.94 15.56
N VAL A 216 -7.31 -6.90 15.10
CA VAL A 216 -6.48 -7.77 15.94
C VAL A 216 -5.36 -6.98 16.61
N GLN A 217 -4.66 -6.14 15.83
CA GLN A 217 -3.54 -5.34 16.34
C GLN A 217 -3.98 -4.36 17.43
N ILE A 218 -5.07 -3.62 17.21
CA ILE A 218 -5.54 -2.59 18.14
C ILE A 218 -6.39 -3.14 19.28
N CYS A 219 -6.78 -4.42 19.25
CA CYS A 219 -7.52 -5.05 20.34
C CYS A 219 -6.64 -5.07 21.60
N PRO A 220 -7.07 -4.44 22.71
CA PRO A 220 -6.27 -4.37 23.94
C PRO A 220 -6.21 -5.68 24.72
N VAL A 221 -6.96 -6.69 24.29
CA VAL A 221 -7.04 -8.01 24.90
C VAL A 221 -7.00 -9.10 23.84
N GLY A 222 -6.98 -10.37 24.24
CA GLY A 222 -6.98 -11.50 23.30
C GLY A 222 -8.37 -11.91 22.79
N ALA A 223 -9.29 -10.95 22.67
CA ALA A 223 -10.63 -11.21 22.12
C ALA A 223 -10.59 -11.43 20.60
N LEU A 224 -9.86 -10.60 19.86
CA LEU A 224 -9.62 -10.79 18.43
C LEU A 224 -8.21 -11.33 18.24
N THR A 225 -8.09 -12.43 17.50
CA THR A 225 -6.81 -13.09 17.21
C THR A 225 -6.73 -13.46 15.74
N ALA A 226 -5.51 -13.37 15.16
CA ALA A 226 -5.28 -13.75 13.77
C ALA A 226 -5.10 -15.27 13.68
N LYS A 227 -5.85 -15.95 12.80
CA LYS A 227 -5.71 -17.40 12.56
C LYS A 227 -4.26 -17.79 12.20
N PRO A 228 -3.55 -17.07 11.29
CA PRO A 228 -2.18 -17.46 10.91
C PRO A 228 -1.15 -17.35 12.02
N TYR A 229 -1.36 -16.47 13.00
CA TYR A 229 -0.42 -16.27 14.12
C TYR A 229 -0.79 -17.07 15.35
N ARG A 230 -2.03 -17.55 15.46
CA ARG A 230 -2.53 -18.14 16.71
C ARG A 230 -1.66 -19.27 17.22
N PHE A 231 -1.19 -19.15 18.48
CA PHE A 231 -0.33 -20.09 19.20
C PHE A 231 1.05 -20.34 18.56
N THR A 232 1.51 -19.45 17.65
CA THR A 232 2.79 -19.61 16.97
C THR A 232 3.97 -19.25 17.87
N ALA A 233 3.88 -18.15 18.63
CA ALA A 233 4.97 -17.69 19.50
C ALA A 233 4.42 -16.85 20.66
N ARG A 234 5.26 -16.71 21.70
CA ARG A 234 5.02 -15.79 22.80
C ARG A 234 5.79 -14.48 22.60
N PRO A 235 5.31 -13.34 23.13
CA PRO A 235 5.99 -12.06 22.95
C PRO A 235 7.48 -12.05 23.34
N TRP A 236 7.84 -12.78 24.37
CA TRP A 236 9.24 -12.88 24.84
C TRP A 236 10.14 -13.76 23.97
N ASP A 237 9.55 -14.58 23.09
CA ASP A 237 10.27 -15.40 22.10
C ASP A 237 10.49 -14.68 20.79
N LEU A 238 9.95 -13.46 20.66
CA LEU A 238 9.99 -12.70 19.41
C LEU A 238 11.13 -11.69 19.40
N ASP A 239 11.90 -11.71 18.35
CA ASP A 239 12.79 -10.63 17.96
C ASP A 239 12.09 -9.71 16.95
N GLN A 240 12.38 -8.40 17.01
CA GLN A 240 11.75 -7.41 16.16
C GLN A 240 12.76 -6.52 15.46
N VAL A 241 12.49 -6.23 14.19
CA VAL A 241 13.10 -5.12 13.45
C VAL A 241 12.01 -4.25 12.83
N GLU A 242 12.33 -2.99 12.62
CA GLU A 242 11.50 -2.11 11.81
C GLU A 242 11.98 -2.11 10.37
N SER A 243 11.03 -2.21 9.44
CA SER A 243 11.28 -2.33 8.02
C SER A 243 10.19 -1.62 7.21
N THR A 244 10.17 -1.88 5.92
CA THR A 244 9.17 -1.36 4.98
C THR A 244 8.43 -2.53 4.33
N CYS A 245 7.11 -2.42 4.24
CA CYS A 245 6.29 -3.37 3.50
C CYS A 245 6.56 -3.24 1.99
N THR A 246 6.75 -4.36 1.31
CA THR A 246 7.06 -4.43 -0.12
C THR A 246 5.98 -5.13 -0.94
N THR A 247 4.73 -5.17 -0.47
CA THR A 247 3.62 -5.78 -1.24
C THR A 247 2.99 -4.82 -2.26
N CYS A 248 3.12 -3.51 -2.05
CA CYS A 248 2.72 -2.46 -2.99
C CYS A 248 3.55 -1.19 -2.78
N ALA A 249 3.37 -0.22 -3.68
CA ALA A 249 4.18 1.00 -3.70
C ALA A 249 3.87 2.03 -2.60
N VAL A 250 2.90 1.81 -1.73
CA VAL A 250 2.68 2.72 -0.58
C VAL A 250 3.86 2.68 0.39
N GLY A 251 4.53 1.52 0.52
CA GLY A 251 5.72 1.42 1.34
C GLY A 251 5.45 1.63 2.84
N CYS A 252 4.39 1.03 3.37
CA CYS A 252 3.98 1.14 4.78
C CYS A 252 5.13 0.77 5.73
N ARG A 253 5.30 1.53 6.82
CA ARG A 253 6.26 1.19 7.85
C ARG A 253 5.73 0.04 8.71
N VAL A 254 6.58 -0.95 8.94
CA VAL A 254 6.20 -2.19 9.61
C VAL A 254 7.22 -2.61 10.66
N ALA A 255 6.72 -3.27 11.71
CA ALA A 255 7.51 -4.05 12.64
C ALA A 255 7.42 -5.52 12.24
N VAL A 256 8.54 -6.08 11.85
CA VAL A 256 8.68 -7.49 11.43
C VAL A 256 9.20 -8.29 12.60
N GLN A 257 8.48 -9.33 12.99
CA GLN A 257 8.82 -10.16 14.13
C GLN A 257 9.09 -11.60 13.69
N SER A 258 10.10 -12.20 14.28
CA SER A 258 10.48 -13.60 14.06
C SER A 258 10.73 -14.31 15.37
N SER A 259 10.58 -15.62 15.33
CA SER A 259 11.08 -16.54 16.36
C SER A 259 12.14 -17.45 15.72
N GLY A 260 13.38 -17.34 16.18
CA GLY A 260 14.50 -17.93 15.45
C GLY A 260 14.64 -17.32 14.05
N ASN A 261 14.89 -18.16 13.03
CA ASN A 261 14.98 -17.74 11.63
C ASN A 261 13.65 -17.86 10.86
N ARG A 262 12.51 -17.81 11.53
CA ARG A 262 11.17 -17.91 10.94
C ARG A 262 10.36 -16.66 11.21
N LEU A 263 9.77 -16.08 10.19
CA LEU A 263 8.85 -14.97 10.31
C LEU A 263 7.57 -15.41 11.05
N THR A 264 7.06 -14.61 11.96
CA THR A 264 5.87 -14.94 12.74
C THR A 264 4.74 -13.97 12.54
N ARG A 265 5.02 -12.65 12.52
CA ARG A 265 4.00 -11.63 12.25
C ARG A 265 4.60 -10.32 11.78
N VAL A 266 3.76 -9.55 11.05
CA VAL A 266 4.02 -8.16 10.66
C VAL A 266 2.96 -7.26 11.27
N LEU A 267 3.40 -6.20 11.92
CA LEU A 267 2.54 -5.20 12.56
C LEU A 267 2.78 -3.83 11.92
N GLY A 268 1.70 -3.06 11.76
CA GLY A 268 1.81 -1.67 11.27
C GLY A 268 2.44 -0.76 12.32
N VAL A 269 3.44 0.01 11.92
CA VAL A 269 4.08 1.03 12.75
C VAL A 269 3.41 2.37 12.49
N ASP A 270 3.12 3.13 13.54
CA ASP A 270 2.49 4.44 13.43
C ASP A 270 3.46 5.45 12.80
N SER A 271 3.31 5.63 11.49
CA SER A 271 4.05 6.56 10.68
C SER A 271 3.11 7.66 10.20
N ASP A 272 3.31 8.87 10.69
CA ASP A 272 2.48 10.03 10.33
C ASP A 272 2.43 10.25 8.81
N PRO A 273 3.56 10.28 8.08
CA PRO A 273 3.53 10.59 6.65
C PRO A 273 3.01 9.46 5.77
N VAL A 274 2.97 8.20 6.25
CA VAL A 274 2.65 7.07 5.38
C VAL A 274 1.37 6.37 5.79
N ASN A 275 1.39 5.53 6.84
CA ASN A 275 0.33 4.56 7.07
C ASN A 275 -0.44 4.67 8.39
N HIS A 276 -0.15 5.64 9.25
CA HIS A 276 -0.87 5.86 10.53
C HIS A 276 -1.00 4.58 11.39
N GLY A 277 -0.07 3.64 11.26
CA GLY A 277 -0.12 2.34 11.94
C GLY A 277 -1.00 1.29 11.25
N TRP A 278 -1.71 1.65 10.19
CA TRP A 278 -2.61 0.75 9.47
C TRP A 278 -1.86 -0.09 8.43
N LEU A 279 -2.31 -1.33 8.24
CA LEU A 279 -1.87 -2.22 7.16
C LEU A 279 -3.08 -2.85 6.47
N CYS A 280 -2.95 -3.16 5.19
CA CYS A 280 -3.86 -4.09 4.54
C CYS A 280 -3.51 -5.55 4.91
N ASP A 281 -4.46 -6.44 4.76
CA ASP A 281 -4.27 -7.84 5.12
C ASP A 281 -3.27 -8.54 4.21
N LYS A 282 -3.12 -8.12 2.94
CA LYS A 282 -2.04 -8.56 2.06
C LYS A 282 -0.66 -8.24 2.67
N GLY A 283 -0.42 -6.99 3.10
CA GLY A 283 0.84 -6.60 3.72
C GLY A 283 1.10 -7.26 5.08
N ARG A 284 0.05 -7.74 5.76
CA ARG A 284 0.13 -8.36 7.08
C ARG A 284 0.34 -9.86 7.05
N PHE A 285 -0.30 -10.57 6.11
CA PHE A 285 -0.45 -12.03 6.14
C PHE A 285 0.29 -12.77 5.02
N THR A 286 1.16 -12.08 4.27
CA THR A 286 1.99 -12.73 3.24
C THR A 286 3.34 -13.25 3.74
N LEU A 287 3.48 -13.48 5.05
CA LEU A 287 4.75 -13.88 5.67
C LEU A 287 5.25 -15.22 5.18
N ASP A 288 4.37 -16.19 5.14
CA ASP A 288 4.66 -17.56 4.74
C ASP A 288 5.07 -17.66 3.26
N SER A 289 4.72 -16.67 2.43
CA SER A 289 5.28 -16.57 1.08
C SER A 289 6.78 -16.29 1.08
N VAL A 290 7.30 -15.59 2.11
CA VAL A 290 8.74 -15.32 2.25
C VAL A 290 9.50 -16.56 2.69
N ASP A 291 9.00 -17.24 3.73
CA ASP A 291 9.60 -18.52 4.18
C ASP A 291 9.47 -19.62 3.12
N GLY A 292 8.40 -19.54 2.31
CA GLY A 292 8.03 -20.56 1.34
C GLY A 292 7.37 -21.78 2.00
N ASN A 293 6.84 -22.68 1.17
CA ASN A 293 6.37 -23.96 1.64
C ASN A 293 7.50 -24.99 1.52
N GLU A 294 8.08 -25.42 2.63
CA GLU A 294 9.17 -26.42 2.67
C GLU A 294 8.80 -27.76 2.00
N GLU A 295 7.51 -28.09 1.90
CA GLU A 295 7.01 -29.29 1.24
C GLU A 295 6.82 -29.10 -0.28
N SER A 296 6.84 -27.86 -0.78
CA SER A 296 6.62 -27.59 -2.20
C SER A 296 7.91 -27.76 -3.00
N THR A 297 7.93 -28.75 -3.90
CA THR A 297 9.01 -29.01 -4.85
C THR A 297 8.64 -28.60 -6.29
N ASP A 298 7.43 -28.14 -6.51
CA ASP A 298 6.96 -27.70 -7.84
C ASP A 298 7.54 -26.33 -8.17
N LEU A 299 8.55 -26.30 -9.04
CA LEU A 299 9.20 -25.06 -9.50
C LEU A 299 8.26 -24.09 -10.21
N LEU A 300 7.10 -24.57 -10.70
CA LEU A 300 6.12 -23.72 -11.35
C LEU A 300 5.16 -23.06 -10.36
N SER A 301 5.24 -23.42 -9.07
CA SER A 301 4.47 -22.83 -7.99
C SER A 301 5.19 -21.64 -7.37
N ALA A 302 4.48 -20.54 -7.16
CA ALA A 302 5.00 -19.38 -6.42
C ALA A 302 5.26 -19.66 -4.92
N ALA A 303 4.68 -20.74 -4.38
CA ALA A 303 4.94 -21.16 -3.01
C ALA A 303 6.31 -21.82 -2.83
N THR A 304 7.00 -22.20 -3.92
CA THR A 304 8.31 -22.82 -3.87
C THR A 304 9.40 -21.76 -3.75
N ARG A 305 10.23 -21.84 -2.71
CA ARG A 305 11.43 -21.01 -2.57
C ARG A 305 12.58 -21.60 -3.41
N LEU A 306 13.25 -20.74 -4.16
CA LEU A 306 14.45 -21.11 -4.92
C LEU A 306 15.67 -21.00 -4.00
N THR A 307 16.35 -22.12 -3.79
CA THR A 307 17.46 -22.25 -2.83
C THR A 307 18.81 -22.50 -3.47
N GLU A 308 18.82 -22.98 -4.72
CA GLU A 308 20.01 -23.36 -5.47
C GLU A 308 19.96 -22.87 -6.92
N PRO A 309 21.10 -22.50 -7.53
CA PRO A 309 21.13 -22.16 -8.96
C PRO A 309 20.85 -23.38 -9.82
N MET A 310 20.17 -23.16 -10.95
CA MET A 310 19.77 -24.26 -11.85
C MET A 310 20.08 -23.92 -13.31
N VAL A 311 20.34 -24.96 -14.10
CA VAL A 311 20.53 -24.86 -15.55
C VAL A 311 19.68 -25.92 -16.24
N ARG A 312 19.08 -25.58 -17.39
CA ARG A 312 18.25 -26.52 -18.17
C ARG A 312 19.16 -27.53 -18.91
N ARG A 313 18.91 -28.79 -18.64
CA ARG A 313 19.61 -29.92 -19.29
C ARG A 313 18.57 -30.96 -19.73
N ASN A 314 18.61 -31.33 -21.00
CA ASN A 314 17.65 -32.31 -21.57
C ASN A 314 16.18 -31.97 -21.31
N GLY A 315 15.85 -30.66 -21.26
CA GLY A 315 14.49 -30.19 -21.04
C GLY A 315 14.11 -29.94 -19.56
N GLU A 316 14.93 -30.36 -18.59
CA GLU A 316 14.67 -30.19 -17.14
C GLU A 316 15.66 -29.21 -16.49
N LEU A 317 15.18 -28.42 -15.53
CA LEU A 317 16.03 -27.59 -14.68
C LEU A 317 16.69 -28.48 -13.62
N VAL A 318 18.01 -28.48 -13.58
CA VAL A 318 18.81 -29.25 -12.62
C VAL A 318 19.68 -28.32 -11.79
N SER A 319 19.80 -28.60 -10.49
CA SER A 319 20.68 -27.86 -9.58
C SER A 319 22.13 -28.00 -9.97
N VAL A 320 22.87 -26.91 -9.96
CA VAL A 320 24.29 -26.79 -10.29
C VAL A 320 25.00 -25.86 -9.31
N SER A 321 26.34 -25.77 -9.41
CA SER A 321 27.09 -24.78 -8.64
C SER A 321 26.86 -23.36 -9.19
N TRP A 322 27.06 -22.35 -8.34
CA TRP A 322 27.01 -20.95 -8.75
C TRP A 322 27.94 -20.65 -9.93
N SER A 323 29.21 -21.12 -9.88
CA SER A 323 30.15 -20.91 -10.98
C SER A 323 29.70 -21.52 -12.31
N GLU A 324 28.97 -22.63 -12.27
CA GLU A 324 28.41 -23.23 -13.48
C GLU A 324 27.22 -22.46 -14.01
N ALA A 325 26.31 -22.03 -13.11
CA ALA A 325 25.13 -21.23 -13.50
C ALA A 325 25.55 -19.88 -14.06
N LEU A 326 26.49 -19.17 -13.43
CA LEU A 326 26.97 -17.87 -13.91
C LEU A 326 27.65 -17.99 -15.30
N ARG A 327 28.47 -19.03 -15.53
CA ARG A 327 29.01 -19.29 -16.87
C ARG A 327 27.94 -19.64 -17.91
N ALA A 328 26.90 -20.36 -17.53
CA ALA A 328 25.79 -20.65 -18.44
C ALA A 328 25.01 -19.38 -18.76
N ALA A 329 24.71 -18.55 -17.76
CA ALA A 329 24.06 -17.28 -17.94
C ALA A 329 24.86 -16.31 -18.81
N SER A 330 26.19 -16.20 -18.58
CA SER A 330 27.05 -15.33 -19.39
C SER A 330 27.14 -15.74 -20.85
N LYS A 331 27.07 -17.06 -21.16
CA LYS A 331 27.00 -17.54 -22.55
C LYS A 331 25.69 -17.21 -23.24
N ILE A 332 24.56 -17.29 -22.53
CA ILE A 332 23.23 -16.94 -23.03
C ILE A 332 23.14 -15.44 -23.28
N LEU A 333 23.57 -14.65 -22.31
CA LEU A 333 23.51 -13.18 -22.39
C LEU A 333 24.68 -12.59 -23.20
N HIS A 334 25.22 -13.35 -24.17
CA HIS A 334 26.35 -12.92 -25.01
C HIS A 334 25.84 -12.55 -26.39
N GLY A 335 26.04 -11.28 -26.78
CA GLY A 335 25.61 -10.80 -28.11
C GLY A 335 25.73 -9.29 -28.27
N GLU A 336 25.15 -8.77 -29.33
CA GLU A 336 25.02 -7.34 -29.53
C GLU A 336 23.95 -6.80 -28.59
N GLY A 337 24.16 -5.63 -27.97
CA GLY A 337 23.25 -5.05 -26.98
C GLY A 337 21.81 -4.91 -27.47
N SER A 338 21.59 -4.65 -28.78
CA SER A 338 20.25 -4.57 -29.38
C SER A 338 19.51 -5.92 -29.41
N SER A 339 20.23 -7.04 -29.34
CA SER A 339 19.66 -8.41 -29.28
C SER A 339 19.47 -8.93 -27.86
N LEU A 340 19.79 -8.14 -26.85
CA LEU A 340 19.66 -8.47 -25.45
C LEU A 340 18.64 -7.56 -24.79
N GLY A 341 17.99 -8.03 -23.71
CA GLY A 341 17.05 -7.25 -22.95
C GLY A 341 17.00 -7.62 -21.47
N VAL A 342 16.49 -6.70 -20.66
CA VAL A 342 16.26 -6.85 -19.21
C VAL A 342 14.83 -6.44 -18.91
N ILE A 343 14.04 -7.34 -18.36
CA ILE A 343 12.64 -7.10 -18.00
C ILE A 343 12.43 -7.38 -16.52
N GLY A 344 11.78 -6.43 -15.82
CA GLY A 344 11.45 -6.54 -14.41
C GLY A 344 12.39 -5.75 -13.50
N GLY A 345 12.28 -5.99 -12.20
CA GLY A 345 13.08 -5.29 -11.20
C GLY A 345 12.29 -4.34 -10.29
N SER A 346 10.99 -4.14 -10.52
CA SER A 346 10.15 -3.29 -9.66
C SER A 346 9.96 -3.80 -8.22
N ALA A 347 10.34 -5.03 -7.92
CA ALA A 347 10.32 -5.59 -6.57
C ALA A 347 11.71 -5.63 -5.90
N LEU A 348 12.74 -5.14 -6.57
CA LEU A 348 14.10 -5.06 -6.05
C LEU A 348 14.25 -3.92 -5.04
N THR A 349 15.38 -3.89 -4.33
CA THR A 349 15.83 -2.69 -3.63
C THR A 349 16.41 -1.69 -4.62
N ASN A 350 16.57 -0.43 -4.22
CA ASN A 350 17.25 0.58 -5.04
C ASN A 350 18.67 0.12 -5.39
N GLU A 351 19.37 -0.51 -4.44
CA GLU A 351 20.71 -1.05 -4.64
C GLU A 351 20.74 -2.20 -5.67
N GLY A 352 19.77 -3.10 -5.60
CA GLY A 352 19.61 -4.17 -6.58
C GLY A 352 19.28 -3.64 -7.98
N ALA A 353 18.36 -2.68 -8.06
CA ALA A 353 17.99 -2.03 -9.31
C ALA A 353 19.18 -1.30 -9.95
N PHE A 354 19.97 -0.57 -9.15
CA PHE A 354 21.18 0.11 -9.59
C PHE A 354 22.27 -0.86 -10.08
N ALA A 355 22.41 -1.98 -9.41
CA ALA A 355 23.39 -3.01 -9.84
C ALA A 355 23.01 -3.61 -11.20
N TRP A 356 21.73 -3.91 -11.40
CA TRP A 356 21.25 -4.45 -12.67
C TRP A 356 21.27 -3.41 -13.80
N GLU A 357 21.04 -2.14 -13.52
CA GLU A 357 21.24 -1.05 -14.49
C GLU A 357 22.70 -0.98 -14.96
N ARG A 358 23.65 -0.98 -14.01
CA ARG A 358 25.08 -0.99 -14.34
C ARG A 358 25.49 -2.22 -15.12
N PHE A 359 24.96 -3.38 -14.79
CA PHE A 359 25.21 -4.61 -15.54
C PHE A 359 24.66 -4.52 -16.96
N ALA A 360 23.41 -4.10 -17.11
CA ALA A 360 22.76 -4.02 -18.42
C ALA A 360 23.46 -3.02 -19.36
N ARG A 361 23.70 -1.79 -18.93
CA ARG A 361 24.33 -0.77 -19.77
C ARG A 361 25.84 -0.90 -19.83
N GLY A 362 26.49 -1.22 -18.73
CA GLY A 362 27.95 -1.30 -18.66
C GLY A 362 28.51 -2.58 -19.29
N VAL A 363 27.91 -3.74 -19.02
CA VAL A 363 28.41 -5.05 -19.44
C VAL A 363 27.71 -5.56 -20.69
N LEU A 364 26.38 -5.63 -20.67
CA LEU A 364 25.59 -6.12 -21.82
C LEU A 364 25.47 -5.08 -22.94
N ARG A 365 25.68 -3.80 -22.62
CA ARG A 365 25.56 -2.66 -23.54
C ARG A 365 24.18 -2.57 -24.21
N THR A 366 23.13 -2.87 -23.43
CA THR A 366 21.75 -2.79 -23.89
C THR A 366 21.01 -1.64 -23.23
N GLU A 367 20.18 -0.95 -24.00
CA GLU A 367 19.21 0.05 -23.52
C GLU A 367 17.79 -0.56 -23.41
N ASN A 368 17.60 -1.84 -23.79
CA ASN A 368 16.34 -2.55 -23.65
C ASN A 368 16.16 -2.98 -22.20
N ILE A 369 15.73 -2.05 -21.36
CA ILE A 369 15.58 -2.25 -19.90
C ILE A 369 14.24 -1.69 -19.47
N ASP A 370 13.38 -2.49 -18.84
CA ASP A 370 12.11 -1.98 -18.30
C ASP A 370 11.65 -2.73 -17.06
N ALA A 371 11.46 -1.98 -15.95
CA ALA A 371 10.97 -2.50 -14.69
C ALA A 371 9.45 -2.64 -14.61
N GLN A 372 8.68 -2.06 -15.53
CA GLN A 372 7.24 -1.85 -15.36
C GLN A 372 6.33 -3.00 -15.84
N TYR A 373 6.86 -4.00 -16.53
CA TYR A 373 6.09 -5.14 -17.06
C TYR A 373 4.91 -4.76 -17.99
N GLY A 374 4.98 -3.61 -18.67
CA GLY A 374 3.93 -3.14 -19.57
C GLY A 374 2.64 -2.63 -18.89
N ASP A 375 2.62 -2.53 -17.56
CA ASP A 375 1.47 -2.02 -16.81
C ASP A 375 1.72 -0.67 -16.13
N GLY A 376 2.82 -0.01 -16.50
CA GLY A 376 3.18 1.31 -16.04
C GLY A 376 2.75 2.43 -16.98
N LEU A 377 3.40 3.57 -16.81
CA LEU A 377 3.27 4.79 -17.59
C LEU A 377 4.67 5.25 -18.04
N ASP A 378 4.73 6.14 -19.04
CA ASP A 378 5.98 6.73 -19.51
C ASP A 378 6.80 7.31 -18.34
N ALA A 379 7.97 6.74 -18.10
CA ALA A 379 8.82 7.11 -16.96
C ALA A 379 9.34 8.56 -17.07
N GLU A 380 9.56 9.07 -18.29
CA GLU A 380 10.02 10.43 -18.53
C GLU A 380 8.91 11.42 -18.19
N LEU A 381 7.67 11.14 -18.59
CA LEU A 381 6.50 11.92 -18.20
C LEU A 381 6.35 11.95 -16.67
N LEU A 382 6.42 10.80 -16.02
CA LEU A 382 6.27 10.70 -14.55
C LEU A 382 7.32 11.52 -13.80
N GLN A 383 8.54 11.62 -14.33
CA GLN A 383 9.60 12.42 -13.71
C GLN A 383 9.46 13.92 -13.97
N ALA A 384 8.75 14.31 -15.03
CA ALA A 384 8.50 15.72 -15.35
C ALA A 384 7.39 16.36 -14.52
N LEU A 385 6.58 15.57 -13.81
CA LEU A 385 5.45 16.06 -13.02
C LEU A 385 5.89 16.65 -11.67
N PRO A 386 5.29 17.77 -11.22
CA PRO A 386 5.40 18.23 -9.83
C PRO A 386 4.84 17.20 -8.87
N LYS A 387 5.67 16.66 -7.95
CA LYS A 387 5.28 15.55 -7.08
C LYS A 387 4.51 16.01 -5.84
N ALA A 388 3.45 15.27 -5.49
CA ALA A 388 2.75 15.38 -4.23
C ALA A 388 3.18 14.25 -3.28
N THR A 389 3.20 14.55 -1.97
CA THR A 389 3.28 13.52 -0.94
C THR A 389 1.90 12.94 -0.63
N ILE A 390 1.87 11.79 0.08
CA ILE A 390 0.63 11.19 0.59
C ILE A 390 -0.09 12.18 1.51
N ASP A 391 0.66 12.89 2.35
CA ASP A 391 0.10 13.91 3.25
C ASP A 391 -0.47 15.12 2.49
N GLU A 392 0.22 15.59 1.44
CA GLU A 392 -0.31 16.67 0.60
C GLU A 392 -1.58 16.26 -0.09
N ALA A 393 -1.65 15.04 -0.64
CA ALA A 393 -2.88 14.51 -1.24
C ALA A 393 -4.01 14.38 -0.19
N ALA A 394 -3.69 13.88 1.02
CA ALA A 394 -4.69 13.77 2.10
C ALA A 394 -5.16 15.12 2.65
N ARG A 395 -4.36 16.18 2.56
CA ARG A 395 -4.71 17.53 3.04
C ARG A 395 -5.20 18.47 1.95
N ALA A 396 -5.13 18.05 0.70
CA ALA A 396 -5.58 18.86 -0.43
C ALA A 396 -7.07 19.21 -0.31
N CYS A 397 -7.42 20.44 -0.60
CA CYS A 397 -8.83 20.87 -0.62
C CYS A 397 -9.64 20.10 -1.65
N THR A 398 -9.01 19.79 -2.79
CA THR A 398 -9.59 18.96 -3.85
C THR A 398 -8.58 17.93 -4.34
N VAL A 399 -9.01 16.68 -4.39
CA VAL A 399 -8.27 15.57 -5.00
C VAL A 399 -9.01 15.11 -6.24
N VAL A 400 -8.31 15.05 -7.38
CA VAL A 400 -8.83 14.49 -8.62
C VAL A 400 -8.17 13.13 -8.82
N THR A 401 -8.94 12.04 -8.88
CA THR A 401 -8.40 10.70 -9.06
C THR A 401 -8.67 10.17 -10.47
N LEU A 402 -7.64 9.63 -11.11
CA LEU A 402 -7.70 8.83 -12.34
C LEU A 402 -6.89 7.55 -12.09
N THR A 403 -7.50 6.61 -11.40
CA THR A 403 -6.87 5.36 -10.94
C THR A 403 -7.87 4.20 -11.04
N GLY A 404 -7.40 2.97 -10.88
CA GLY A 404 -8.27 1.85 -10.52
C GLY A 404 -8.82 2.00 -9.10
N ASP A 405 -9.46 0.95 -8.56
CA ASP A 405 -9.94 0.98 -7.18
C ASP A 405 -8.75 0.96 -6.21
N LEU A 406 -8.52 2.10 -5.54
CA LEU A 406 -7.40 2.25 -4.61
C LEU A 406 -7.48 1.30 -3.41
N ARG A 407 -8.67 0.83 -3.03
CA ARG A 407 -8.83 -0.18 -1.97
C ARG A 407 -8.21 -1.53 -2.41
N GLU A 408 -8.26 -1.84 -3.69
CA GLU A 408 -7.69 -3.04 -4.27
C GLU A 408 -6.20 -2.88 -4.61
N GLU A 409 -5.78 -1.72 -5.11
CA GLU A 409 -4.43 -1.51 -5.60
C GLU A 409 -3.46 -0.96 -4.55
N LEU A 410 -3.88 0.07 -3.81
CA LEU A 410 -3.08 0.81 -2.82
C LEU A 410 -3.91 1.07 -1.54
N PRO A 411 -4.28 0.02 -0.79
CA PRO A 411 -5.30 0.09 0.26
C PRO A 411 -5.06 1.17 1.33
N ILE A 412 -3.81 1.43 1.67
CA ILE A 412 -3.51 2.44 2.68
C ILE A 412 -3.63 3.86 2.13
N LEU A 413 -3.33 4.09 0.85
CA LEU A 413 -3.64 5.37 0.22
C LEU A 413 -5.16 5.61 0.21
N PHE A 414 -5.98 4.57 -0.07
CA PHE A 414 -7.43 4.66 0.08
C PHE A 414 -7.83 5.13 1.49
N LEU A 415 -7.28 4.54 2.55
CA LEU A 415 -7.60 4.95 3.93
C LEU A 415 -7.22 6.42 4.21
N ARG A 416 -6.08 6.89 3.70
CA ARG A 416 -5.62 8.27 3.86
C ARG A 416 -6.56 9.26 3.16
N LEU A 417 -6.96 8.99 1.91
CA LEU A 417 -7.91 9.84 1.17
C LEU A 417 -9.33 9.76 1.77
N ARG A 418 -9.74 8.58 2.22
CA ARG A 418 -11.02 8.42 2.89
C ARG A 418 -11.09 9.22 4.21
N GLU A 419 -10.06 9.15 5.04
CA GLU A 419 -9.98 9.95 6.28
C GLU A 419 -10.18 11.43 5.96
N SER A 420 -9.47 11.95 4.98
CA SER A 420 -9.57 13.32 4.51
C SER A 420 -10.98 13.70 4.03
N ALA A 421 -11.61 12.88 3.18
CA ALA A 421 -12.93 13.18 2.66
C ALA A 421 -14.03 13.12 3.73
N VAL A 422 -13.97 12.14 4.64
CA VAL A 422 -15.01 11.92 5.66
C VAL A 422 -14.84 12.86 6.86
N ARG A 423 -13.60 12.99 7.37
CA ARG A 423 -13.29 13.75 8.59
C ARG A 423 -13.09 15.24 8.30
N ASP A 424 -12.23 15.56 7.33
CA ASP A 424 -11.84 16.93 7.02
C ASP A 424 -12.73 17.59 5.97
N LYS A 425 -13.67 16.81 5.37
CA LYS A 425 -14.64 17.26 4.36
C LYS A 425 -14.02 17.75 3.05
N ASN A 426 -12.81 17.33 2.75
CA ASN A 426 -12.14 17.63 1.49
C ASN A 426 -12.92 17.05 0.29
N SER A 427 -12.70 17.59 -0.90
CA SER A 427 -13.44 17.17 -2.09
C SER A 427 -12.65 16.11 -2.85
N ILE A 428 -13.29 14.99 -3.16
CA ILE A 428 -12.77 14.01 -4.13
C ILE A 428 -13.61 14.11 -5.39
N ILE A 429 -12.93 14.24 -6.53
CA ILE A 429 -13.49 14.13 -7.88
C ILE A 429 -12.89 12.86 -8.49
N GLU A 430 -13.70 11.90 -8.83
CA GLU A 430 -13.27 10.61 -9.32
C GLU A 430 -13.57 10.45 -10.81
N LEU A 431 -12.54 10.12 -11.61
CA LEU A 431 -12.67 9.67 -12.99
C LEU A 431 -12.45 8.16 -13.01
N ALA A 432 -13.51 7.39 -13.24
CA ALA A 432 -13.43 5.94 -13.07
C ALA A 432 -14.20 5.16 -14.15
N GLY A 433 -13.66 4.01 -14.55
CA GLY A 433 -14.29 3.07 -15.49
C GLY A 433 -15.43 2.24 -14.87
N ARG A 434 -15.65 2.36 -13.56
CA ARG A 434 -16.73 1.73 -12.79
C ARG A 434 -16.89 2.46 -11.45
N GLN A 435 -17.92 2.12 -10.68
CA GLN A 435 -17.95 2.54 -9.28
C GLN A 435 -16.85 1.83 -8.48
N THR A 436 -16.03 2.61 -7.77
CA THR A 436 -14.96 2.15 -6.91
C THR A 436 -15.30 2.35 -5.42
N SER A 437 -14.39 1.96 -4.55
CA SER A 437 -14.53 2.21 -3.11
C SER A 437 -14.52 3.71 -2.74
N LEU A 438 -13.99 4.59 -3.59
CA LEU A 438 -14.03 6.04 -3.39
C LEU A 438 -15.35 6.66 -3.83
N SER A 439 -16.09 6.08 -4.77
CA SER A 439 -17.31 6.67 -5.36
C SER A 439 -18.36 7.02 -4.30
N ASN A 440 -18.46 6.24 -3.21
CA ASN A 440 -19.42 6.49 -2.13
C ASN A 440 -19.08 7.71 -1.26
N ILE A 441 -17.85 8.23 -1.34
CA ILE A 441 -17.37 9.37 -0.56
C ILE A 441 -16.90 10.53 -1.45
N ALA A 442 -16.82 10.30 -2.77
CA ALA A 442 -16.53 11.34 -3.75
C ALA A 442 -17.69 12.35 -3.83
N LYS A 443 -17.35 13.63 -3.98
CA LYS A 443 -18.35 14.68 -4.21
C LYS A 443 -18.81 14.75 -5.67
N SER A 444 -18.00 14.24 -6.59
CA SER A 444 -18.31 14.11 -8.01
C SER A 444 -17.63 12.87 -8.57
N THR A 445 -18.37 12.06 -9.33
CA THR A 445 -17.84 10.90 -10.06
C THR A 445 -18.15 11.08 -11.52
N ILE A 446 -17.10 11.05 -12.35
CA ILE A 446 -17.17 11.12 -13.80
C ILE A 446 -16.94 9.71 -14.31
N THR A 447 -18.00 9.05 -14.80
CA THR A 447 -17.89 7.69 -15.34
C THR A 447 -17.34 7.74 -16.77
N ILE A 448 -16.24 7.04 -17.02
CA ILE A 448 -15.55 6.96 -18.31
C ILE A 448 -15.53 5.52 -18.82
N ARG A 449 -15.64 5.31 -20.12
CA ARG A 449 -15.33 4.01 -20.73
C ARG A 449 -13.82 3.89 -20.96
N PRO A 450 -13.26 2.67 -21.06
CA PRO A 450 -11.91 2.49 -21.59
C PRO A 450 -11.69 3.29 -22.87
N GLY A 451 -10.62 4.06 -22.95
CA GLY A 451 -10.33 4.97 -24.04
C GLY A 451 -10.83 6.42 -23.88
N GLU A 452 -11.56 6.76 -22.83
CA GLU A 452 -12.17 8.10 -22.66
C GLU A 452 -11.43 9.01 -21.67
N ALA A 453 -10.38 8.53 -20.97
CA ALA A 453 -9.70 9.31 -19.94
C ALA A 453 -9.19 10.66 -20.45
N HIS A 454 -8.55 10.68 -21.64
CA HIS A 454 -8.06 11.91 -22.27
C HIS A 454 -9.19 12.86 -22.69
N LEU A 455 -10.36 12.34 -23.08
CA LEU A 455 -11.54 13.13 -23.40
C LEU A 455 -12.15 13.79 -22.18
N ALA A 456 -12.23 13.03 -21.05
CA ALA A 456 -12.70 13.56 -19.78
C ALA A 456 -11.77 14.66 -19.24
N ALA A 457 -10.45 14.48 -19.36
CA ALA A 457 -9.48 15.50 -18.97
C ALA A 457 -9.63 16.78 -19.81
N LYS A 458 -9.77 16.66 -21.14
CA LYS A 458 -10.04 17.81 -22.04
C LYS A 458 -11.38 18.48 -21.69
N ALA A 459 -12.41 17.71 -21.38
CA ALA A 459 -13.72 18.26 -20.98
C ALA A 459 -13.64 19.01 -19.65
N LEU A 460 -12.90 18.48 -18.65
CA LEU A 460 -12.67 19.15 -17.37
C LEU A 460 -11.98 20.51 -17.54
N VAL A 461 -11.09 20.65 -18.49
CA VAL A 461 -10.40 21.92 -18.79
C VAL A 461 -11.30 22.87 -19.59
N SER A 462 -11.90 22.40 -20.69
CA SER A 462 -12.60 23.23 -21.64
C SER A 462 -14.07 23.50 -21.32
N GLY A 463 -14.70 22.66 -20.48
CA GLY A 463 -16.13 22.65 -20.22
C GLY A 463 -16.97 22.03 -21.37
N THR A 464 -16.33 21.55 -22.43
CA THR A 464 -17.01 21.00 -23.61
C THR A 464 -16.99 19.47 -23.59
N VAL A 465 -18.17 18.86 -23.56
CA VAL A 465 -18.33 17.42 -23.57
C VAL A 465 -18.40 16.90 -25.00
N PRO A 466 -17.53 15.94 -25.39
CA PRO A 466 -17.60 15.31 -26.70
C PRO A 466 -18.88 14.51 -26.93
N PHE A 467 -19.16 14.23 -28.20
CA PHE A 467 -20.27 13.30 -28.54
C PHE A 467 -19.87 11.85 -28.22
N ASP A 468 -20.87 11.05 -27.84
CA ASP A 468 -20.72 9.60 -27.56
C ASP A 468 -19.73 9.23 -26.44
N VAL A 469 -19.78 9.98 -25.32
CA VAL A 469 -19.12 9.65 -24.04
C VAL A 469 -20.16 9.33 -22.97
N LEU A 470 -19.77 8.70 -21.86
CA LEU A 470 -20.70 8.38 -20.77
C LEU A 470 -20.98 9.55 -19.84
N PHE A 471 -20.00 10.44 -19.67
CA PHE A 471 -20.13 11.59 -18.76
C PHE A 471 -20.91 12.74 -19.39
N THR A 472 -21.58 13.52 -18.57
CA THR A 472 -22.47 14.62 -18.99
C THR A 472 -21.84 15.99 -18.77
N SER A 473 -22.44 17.03 -19.37
CA SER A 473 -22.04 18.42 -19.11
C SER A 473 -22.28 18.82 -17.65
N GLU A 474 -23.23 18.20 -16.95
CA GLU A 474 -23.51 18.43 -15.54
C GLU A 474 -22.37 17.85 -14.67
N ASP A 475 -21.89 16.64 -14.97
CA ASP A 475 -20.77 16.00 -14.25
C ASP A 475 -19.51 16.86 -14.36
N ILE A 476 -19.22 17.36 -15.57
CA ILE A 476 -18.08 18.23 -15.83
C ILE A 476 -18.22 19.57 -15.11
N SER A 477 -19.40 20.20 -15.18
CA SER A 477 -19.63 21.49 -14.51
C SER A 477 -19.51 21.40 -13.00
N ASN A 478 -20.03 20.32 -12.38
CA ASN A 478 -19.91 20.07 -10.96
C ASN A 478 -18.45 19.88 -10.55
N ALA A 479 -17.68 19.12 -11.30
CA ALA A 479 -16.26 18.91 -11.05
C ALA A 479 -15.45 20.20 -11.20
N GLN A 480 -15.68 20.97 -12.28
CA GLN A 480 -15.02 22.27 -12.50
C GLN A 480 -15.30 23.25 -11.35
N LYS A 481 -16.53 23.28 -10.85
CA LYS A 481 -16.91 24.12 -9.70
C LYS A 481 -16.11 23.75 -8.46
N LEU A 482 -15.98 22.45 -8.13
CA LEU A 482 -15.19 21.98 -6.99
C LEU A 482 -13.71 22.33 -7.12
N ILE A 483 -13.15 22.26 -8.33
CA ILE A 483 -11.78 22.67 -8.60
C ILE A 483 -11.63 24.19 -8.43
N GLY A 484 -12.53 24.97 -9.01
CA GLY A 484 -12.50 26.44 -8.97
C GLY A 484 -12.76 27.05 -7.58
N GLU A 485 -13.57 26.40 -6.74
CA GLU A 485 -13.84 26.85 -5.36
C GLU A 485 -12.61 26.74 -4.44
N ASN A 486 -11.67 25.85 -4.75
CA ASN A 486 -10.55 25.50 -3.87
C ASN A 486 -9.18 26.03 -4.35
N GLY A 487 -9.13 26.75 -5.49
CA GLY A 487 -7.95 27.45 -5.96
C GLY A 487 -6.72 26.56 -6.15
N ASP A 488 -5.58 26.99 -5.60
CA ASP A 488 -4.27 26.34 -5.80
C ASP A 488 -4.09 25.01 -5.02
N GLY A 489 -5.09 24.57 -4.26
CA GLY A 489 -5.04 23.38 -3.41
C GLY A 489 -5.47 22.07 -4.08
N VAL A 490 -5.16 21.86 -5.39
CA VAL A 490 -5.56 20.66 -6.13
C VAL A 490 -4.41 19.67 -6.22
N VAL A 491 -4.70 18.39 -5.92
CA VAL A 491 -3.77 17.27 -6.15
C VAL A 491 -4.42 16.26 -7.09
N PHE A 492 -3.70 15.88 -8.13
CA PHE A 492 -4.07 14.78 -9.04
C PHE A 492 -3.44 13.48 -8.55
N VAL A 493 -4.27 12.47 -8.28
CA VAL A 493 -3.83 11.09 -8.02
C VAL A 493 -4.05 10.29 -9.28
N VAL A 494 -2.98 9.94 -9.97
CA VAL A 494 -3.04 9.34 -11.31
C VAL A 494 -2.32 8.00 -11.35
N GLY A 495 -2.86 7.03 -12.10
CA GLY A 495 -2.28 5.70 -12.20
C GLY A 495 -2.85 4.93 -13.41
N ARG A 496 -2.48 3.67 -13.55
CA ARG A 496 -2.93 2.81 -14.64
C ARG A 496 -4.23 2.09 -14.26
N ALA A 497 -5.38 2.73 -14.48
CA ALA A 497 -6.69 2.20 -14.10
C ALA A 497 -7.08 0.91 -14.84
N ASN A 498 -6.74 0.83 -16.13
CA ASN A 498 -7.04 -0.29 -17.01
C ASN A 498 -5.78 -0.75 -17.74
N VAL A 499 -5.43 -2.02 -17.63
CA VAL A 499 -4.25 -2.60 -18.30
C VAL A 499 -4.57 -3.23 -19.66
N ALA A 500 -5.83 -3.21 -20.08
CA ALA A 500 -6.30 -3.63 -21.42
C ALA A 500 -6.44 -2.47 -22.40
N GLU A 501 -5.94 -1.27 -22.04
CA GLU A 501 -5.83 -0.13 -22.96
C GLU A 501 -4.40 0.37 -23.03
N ASP A 502 -4.05 1.08 -24.08
CA ASP A 502 -2.71 1.67 -24.25
C ASP A 502 -2.46 2.77 -23.20
N ALA A 503 -1.23 2.85 -22.69
CA ALA A 503 -0.83 3.83 -21.68
C ALA A 503 -1.03 5.27 -22.13
N SER A 504 -0.84 5.54 -23.42
CA SER A 504 -0.95 6.86 -24.03
C SER A 504 -2.27 7.56 -23.75
N ILE A 505 -3.37 6.81 -23.54
CA ILE A 505 -4.69 7.36 -23.22
C ILE A 505 -4.68 8.06 -21.87
N VAL A 506 -4.11 7.42 -20.84
CA VAL A 506 -3.96 8.00 -19.51
C VAL A 506 -2.89 9.08 -19.49
N GLU A 507 -1.79 8.88 -20.21
CA GLU A 507 -0.69 9.84 -20.32
C GLU A 507 -1.14 11.16 -20.96
N ALA A 508 -2.00 11.10 -21.99
CA ALA A 508 -2.59 12.30 -22.59
C ALA A 508 -3.52 13.04 -21.62
N ALA A 509 -4.25 12.31 -20.75
CA ALA A 509 -5.04 12.93 -19.69
C ALA A 509 -4.13 13.64 -18.66
N ILE A 510 -3.06 12.97 -18.21
CA ILE A 510 -2.06 13.53 -17.28
C ILE A 510 -1.43 14.80 -17.87
N ARG A 511 -0.99 14.78 -19.14
CA ARG A 511 -0.44 15.96 -19.83
C ARG A 511 -1.45 17.10 -19.86
N THR A 512 -2.70 16.81 -20.22
CA THR A 512 -3.77 17.82 -20.23
C THR A 512 -3.93 18.47 -18.86
N PHE A 513 -3.88 17.70 -17.77
CA PHE A 513 -3.93 18.27 -16.42
C PHE A 513 -2.68 19.09 -16.09
N ALA A 514 -1.48 18.58 -16.36
CA ALA A 514 -0.22 19.26 -16.04
C ALA A 514 -0.06 20.59 -16.80
N GLU A 515 -0.49 20.65 -18.06
CA GLU A 515 -0.43 21.86 -18.86
C GLU A 515 -1.42 22.95 -18.44
N ASN A 516 -2.61 22.56 -17.95
CA ASN A 516 -3.69 23.49 -17.63
C ASN A 516 -3.85 23.82 -16.14
N TYR A 517 -3.20 23.04 -15.27
CA TYR A 517 -3.16 23.29 -13.80
C TYR A 517 -1.70 23.37 -13.33
N PRO A 518 -0.95 24.44 -13.67
CA PRO A 518 0.51 24.51 -13.43
C PRO A 518 0.91 24.51 -11.94
N GLU A 519 0.00 24.90 -11.04
CA GLU A 519 0.25 24.88 -9.59
C GLU A 519 -0.14 23.54 -8.93
N ALA A 520 -0.79 22.64 -9.67
CA ALA A 520 -1.21 21.36 -9.14
C ALA A 520 -0.03 20.41 -8.98
N LYS A 521 -0.14 19.53 -7.99
CA LYS A 521 0.82 18.45 -7.75
C LYS A 521 0.21 17.09 -8.12
N PHE A 522 1.09 16.13 -8.39
CA PHE A 522 0.71 14.80 -8.85
C PHE A 522 1.25 13.73 -7.89
N LEU A 523 0.36 12.86 -7.40
CA LEU A 523 0.73 11.62 -6.73
C LEU A 523 0.52 10.48 -7.72
N VAL A 524 1.63 9.88 -8.17
CA VAL A 524 1.60 8.83 -9.19
C VAL A 524 1.37 7.47 -8.52
N ALA A 525 0.16 6.96 -8.64
CA ALA A 525 -0.33 5.75 -7.99
C ALA A 525 -0.01 4.47 -8.81
N LEU A 526 1.27 4.24 -9.13
CA LEU A 526 1.71 2.96 -9.68
C LEU A 526 1.76 1.90 -8.57
N ARG A 527 1.34 0.67 -8.88
CA ARG A 527 1.06 -0.37 -7.88
C ARG A 527 2.30 -1.09 -7.34
N ARG A 528 3.32 -1.34 -8.16
CA ARG A 528 4.43 -2.25 -7.82
C ARG A 528 5.35 -1.64 -6.78
N SER A 529 5.79 -2.48 -5.82
CA SER A 529 6.37 -2.06 -4.54
C SER A 529 7.49 -1.02 -4.62
N ASN A 530 8.49 -1.23 -5.45
CA ASN A 530 9.62 -0.30 -5.62
C ASN A 530 9.73 0.20 -7.06
N VAL A 531 8.61 0.31 -7.79
CA VAL A 531 8.66 0.74 -9.20
C VAL A 531 9.29 2.12 -9.32
N ASN A 532 8.94 3.07 -8.45
CA ASN A 532 9.56 4.40 -8.46
C ASN A 532 11.08 4.33 -8.23
N GLY A 533 11.52 3.50 -7.28
CA GLY A 533 12.95 3.31 -7.03
C GLY A 533 13.67 2.64 -8.21
N ALA A 534 13.05 1.67 -8.85
CA ALA A 534 13.61 1.02 -10.02
C ALA A 534 13.77 2.01 -11.19
N LEU A 535 12.78 2.84 -11.45
CA LEU A 535 12.84 3.93 -12.44
C LEU A 535 13.89 4.98 -12.06
N ASP A 536 13.93 5.37 -10.79
CA ASP A 536 14.90 6.35 -10.28
C ASP A 536 16.35 5.83 -10.37
N MET A 537 16.55 4.51 -10.32
CA MET A 537 17.84 3.85 -10.52
C MET A 537 18.14 3.51 -11.98
N GLY A 538 17.26 3.89 -12.92
CA GLY A 538 17.51 3.78 -14.36
C GLY A 538 17.09 2.45 -14.99
N LEU A 539 16.24 1.63 -14.34
CA LEU A 539 15.62 0.46 -14.98
C LEU A 539 14.44 0.87 -15.87
N SER A 540 14.72 1.72 -16.85
CA SER A 540 13.82 2.25 -17.85
C SER A 540 14.60 2.63 -19.09
N PRO A 541 14.04 2.49 -20.31
CA PRO A 541 14.73 2.90 -21.54
C PRO A 541 15.09 4.39 -21.57
N GLY A 542 14.21 5.23 -21.06
CA GLY A 542 14.33 6.68 -21.13
C GLY A 542 15.08 7.36 -19.98
N LEU A 543 15.53 6.61 -18.97
CA LEU A 543 16.14 7.17 -17.78
C LEU A 543 17.47 6.52 -17.41
N HIS A 544 18.40 7.34 -16.93
CA HIS A 544 19.61 6.94 -16.20
C HIS A 544 19.43 7.13 -14.69
N PRO A 545 20.30 6.54 -13.83
CA PRO A 545 20.25 6.72 -12.38
C PRO A 545 20.20 8.19 -11.96
N GLY A 546 19.35 8.51 -10.98
CA GLY A 546 19.10 9.87 -10.50
C GLY A 546 18.13 10.65 -11.37
N ARG A 547 17.21 9.97 -12.05
CA ARG A 547 16.13 10.58 -12.89
C ARG A 547 16.65 11.41 -14.06
N ARG A 548 17.84 11.12 -14.56
CA ARG A 548 18.40 11.81 -15.71
C ARG A 548 17.85 11.23 -16.98
N LEU A 549 17.41 12.11 -17.91
CA LEU A 549 16.95 11.67 -19.23
C LEU A 549 18.06 10.97 -20.01
N ASN A 550 17.74 9.85 -20.64
CA ASN A 550 18.56 9.22 -21.65
C ASN A 550 18.24 9.86 -23.02
N THR A 551 19.13 10.73 -23.47
CA THR A 551 18.99 11.44 -24.76
C THR A 551 19.79 10.78 -25.88
N GLU A 552 20.56 9.73 -25.59
CA GLU A 552 21.51 9.15 -26.52
C GLU A 552 20.94 7.97 -27.31
N SER A 553 19.97 7.25 -26.73
CA SER A 553 19.42 6.04 -27.33
C SER A 553 18.01 5.77 -26.80
N SER A 554 17.11 5.31 -27.67
CA SER A 554 15.80 4.80 -27.30
C SER A 554 15.87 3.27 -27.16
N GLY A 555 15.84 2.76 -25.93
CA GLY A 555 15.64 1.32 -25.67
C GLY A 555 14.18 0.90 -25.87
N ARG A 556 13.90 -0.39 -25.74
CA ARG A 556 12.56 -0.98 -25.83
C ARG A 556 11.95 -1.10 -24.43
N ASP A 557 10.70 -0.71 -24.27
CA ASP A 557 9.86 -1.04 -23.11
C ASP A 557 9.50 -2.55 -23.10
N THR A 558 8.81 -3.03 -22.08
CA THR A 558 8.48 -4.46 -21.96
C THR A 558 7.67 -4.99 -23.13
N ILE A 559 6.66 -4.26 -23.62
CA ILE A 559 5.82 -4.75 -24.73
C ILE A 559 6.62 -4.81 -26.01
N SER A 560 7.40 -3.79 -26.33
CA SER A 560 8.31 -3.77 -27.48
C SER A 560 9.41 -4.85 -27.38
N GLN A 561 9.90 -5.14 -26.17
CA GLN A 561 10.83 -6.25 -25.96
C GLN A 561 10.16 -7.60 -26.24
N LEU A 562 8.92 -7.84 -25.75
CA LEU A 562 8.19 -9.08 -26.04
C LEU A 562 7.92 -9.26 -27.54
N GLN A 563 7.62 -8.19 -28.28
CA GLN A 563 7.48 -8.22 -29.73
C GLN A 563 8.82 -8.59 -30.42
N ALA A 564 9.92 -7.98 -29.95
CA ALA A 564 11.27 -8.26 -30.48
C ALA A 564 11.72 -9.69 -30.15
N MET A 565 11.38 -10.23 -28.98
CA MET A 565 11.60 -11.64 -28.63
C MET A 565 10.78 -12.55 -29.56
N ALA A 566 9.50 -12.32 -29.70
CA ALA A 566 8.60 -13.14 -30.54
C ALA A 566 9.03 -13.13 -32.02
N SER A 567 9.59 -12.02 -32.52
CA SER A 567 10.14 -11.93 -33.89
C SER A 567 11.54 -12.52 -34.04
N GLY A 568 12.24 -12.85 -32.95
CA GLY A 568 13.62 -13.32 -32.94
C GLY A 568 14.70 -12.23 -33.08
N GLU A 569 14.31 -10.94 -33.02
CA GLU A 569 15.25 -9.82 -32.98
C GLU A 569 15.99 -9.78 -31.62
N GLN A 570 15.27 -9.95 -30.52
CA GLN A 570 15.84 -10.09 -29.17
C GLN A 570 16.04 -11.58 -28.87
N LYS A 571 17.29 -12.00 -28.80
CA LYS A 571 17.69 -13.41 -28.73
C LYS A 571 17.78 -13.93 -27.31
N ALA A 572 18.15 -13.06 -26.36
CA ALA A 572 18.24 -13.43 -24.96
C ALA A 572 17.71 -12.33 -24.04
N THR A 573 17.10 -12.76 -22.94
CA THR A 573 16.46 -11.87 -21.98
C THR A 573 16.80 -12.27 -20.54
N LEU A 574 17.20 -11.27 -19.76
CA LEU A 574 17.35 -11.38 -18.32
C LEU A 574 16.04 -10.94 -17.65
N LEU A 575 15.41 -11.85 -16.94
CA LEU A 575 14.18 -11.58 -16.17
C LEU A 575 14.49 -11.38 -14.70
N LEU A 576 14.15 -10.20 -14.17
CA LEU A 576 14.35 -9.83 -12.77
C LEU A 576 13.04 -9.97 -11.99
N GLY A 577 12.98 -10.88 -11.03
CA GLY A 577 11.81 -11.15 -10.19
C GLY A 577 10.90 -12.29 -10.66
N GLY A 578 11.23 -12.98 -11.71
CA GLY A 578 10.80 -14.34 -12.10
C GLY A 578 9.38 -14.56 -12.59
N CYS A 579 8.43 -13.64 -12.47
CA CYS A 579 7.04 -13.91 -12.79
C CYS A 579 6.50 -13.05 -13.96
N LEU A 580 7.13 -13.12 -15.14
CA LEU A 580 6.67 -12.40 -16.33
C LEU A 580 5.21 -12.76 -16.67
N LEU A 581 4.90 -14.06 -16.81
CA LEU A 581 3.55 -14.55 -17.15
C LEU A 581 2.46 -14.08 -16.18
N GLY A 582 2.78 -13.89 -14.89
CA GLY A 582 1.84 -13.38 -13.89
C GLY A 582 1.57 -11.88 -13.97
N ASN A 583 2.38 -11.15 -14.73
CA ASN A 583 2.40 -9.70 -14.72
C ASN A 583 1.95 -9.04 -16.04
N ILE A 584 1.96 -9.78 -17.15
CA ILE A 584 1.60 -9.28 -18.49
C ILE A 584 0.10 -9.47 -18.78
N ALA A 585 -0.52 -8.44 -19.35
CA ALA A 585 -1.93 -8.51 -19.75
C ALA A 585 -2.16 -9.38 -21.00
N ASP A 586 -1.22 -9.43 -21.95
CA ASP A 586 -1.25 -10.27 -23.15
C ASP A 586 -0.43 -11.54 -22.94
N THR A 587 -1.09 -12.62 -22.51
CA THR A 587 -0.44 -13.90 -22.28
C THR A 587 0.03 -14.54 -23.59
N SER A 588 -0.66 -14.33 -24.71
CA SER A 588 -0.32 -14.90 -26.01
C SER A 588 1.01 -14.35 -26.54
N LEU A 589 1.20 -13.03 -26.45
CA LEU A 589 2.46 -12.37 -26.78
C LEU A 589 3.58 -12.84 -25.85
N ALA A 590 3.34 -12.90 -24.54
CA ALA A 590 4.35 -13.32 -23.56
C ALA A 590 4.81 -14.76 -23.79
N LEU A 591 3.90 -15.70 -24.07
CA LEU A 591 4.22 -17.10 -24.38
C LEU A 591 5.04 -17.23 -25.67
N SER A 592 4.64 -16.50 -26.73
CA SER A 592 5.37 -16.48 -28.01
C SER A 592 6.78 -15.94 -27.83
N ALA A 593 6.93 -14.88 -27.03
CA ALA A 593 8.22 -14.25 -26.72
C ALA A 593 9.13 -15.19 -25.94
N LEU A 594 8.62 -15.80 -24.86
CA LEU A 594 9.37 -16.75 -24.03
C LEU A 594 9.82 -18.01 -24.79
N ALA A 595 8.99 -18.48 -25.74
CA ALA A 595 9.33 -19.65 -26.57
C ALA A 595 10.39 -19.35 -27.65
N ALA A 596 10.59 -18.09 -28.01
CA ALA A 596 11.48 -17.67 -29.11
C ALA A 596 12.82 -17.09 -28.64
N SER A 597 13.03 -16.90 -27.34
CA SER A 597 14.24 -16.26 -26.78
C SER A 597 14.84 -17.13 -25.68
N ASP A 598 16.17 -17.08 -25.53
CA ASP A 598 16.86 -17.71 -24.40
C ASP A 598 16.64 -16.89 -23.12
N ILE A 599 16.37 -17.53 -21.99
CA ILE A 599 15.86 -16.86 -20.78
C ILE A 599 16.75 -17.17 -19.56
N VAL A 600 17.30 -16.12 -18.97
CA VAL A 600 17.96 -16.16 -17.65
C VAL A 600 17.02 -15.51 -16.63
N VAL A 601 16.71 -16.22 -15.55
CA VAL A 601 15.80 -15.75 -14.50
C VAL A 601 16.55 -15.53 -13.19
N VAL A 602 16.39 -14.36 -12.60
CA VAL A 602 16.84 -14.05 -11.23
C VAL A 602 15.58 -13.93 -10.35
N SER A 603 15.37 -14.86 -9.45
CA SER A 603 14.16 -14.90 -8.61
C SER A 603 14.40 -15.61 -7.29
N GLY A 604 13.67 -15.21 -6.25
CA GLY A 604 13.62 -15.94 -4.99
C GLY A 604 12.53 -17.02 -4.95
N HIS A 605 11.60 -17.01 -5.89
CA HIS A 605 10.44 -17.91 -5.92
C HIS A 605 10.30 -18.60 -7.26
N GLY A 606 9.66 -19.75 -7.23
CA GLY A 606 9.15 -20.42 -8.40
C GLY A 606 8.07 -19.62 -9.13
N GLY A 607 7.56 -20.18 -10.21
CA GLY A 607 6.47 -19.60 -10.98
C GLY A 607 6.42 -20.10 -12.42
N ALA A 608 5.28 -19.91 -13.08
CA ALA A 608 5.03 -20.45 -14.42
C ALA A 608 6.08 -20.06 -15.48
N THR A 609 6.71 -18.91 -15.34
CA THR A 609 7.78 -18.44 -16.25
C THR A 609 9.00 -19.38 -16.25
N LEU A 610 9.27 -20.12 -15.15
CA LEU A 610 10.38 -21.05 -15.07
C LEU A 610 10.28 -22.24 -16.04
N ALA A 611 9.08 -22.50 -16.57
CA ALA A 611 8.92 -23.49 -17.65
C ALA A 611 9.79 -23.15 -18.88
N TYR A 612 10.10 -21.88 -19.09
CA TYR A 612 10.88 -21.35 -20.22
C TYR A 612 12.31 -20.95 -19.85
N ALA A 613 12.68 -20.95 -18.58
CA ALA A 613 13.99 -20.53 -18.14
C ALA A 613 15.09 -21.53 -18.55
N ASP A 614 16.21 -21.03 -19.07
CA ASP A 614 17.41 -21.83 -19.35
C ASP A 614 18.36 -21.85 -18.18
N VAL A 615 18.44 -20.72 -17.45
CA VAL A 615 19.21 -20.57 -16.21
C VAL A 615 18.36 -19.89 -15.16
N VAL A 616 18.42 -20.37 -13.93
CA VAL A 616 17.75 -19.79 -12.75
C VAL A 616 18.80 -19.49 -11.69
N LEU A 617 18.84 -18.23 -11.25
CA LEU A 617 19.73 -17.73 -10.22
C LEU A 617 18.88 -17.34 -8.99
N PRO A 618 19.02 -18.04 -7.84
CA PRO A 618 18.19 -17.80 -6.66
C PRO A 618 18.60 -16.51 -5.96
N ALA A 619 17.63 -15.59 -5.80
CA ALA A 619 17.83 -14.31 -5.14
C ALA A 619 17.14 -14.24 -3.78
N SER A 620 17.73 -13.46 -2.86
CA SER A 620 17.09 -13.11 -1.60
C SER A 620 15.85 -12.23 -1.83
N VAL A 621 14.85 -12.37 -0.95
CA VAL A 621 13.59 -11.64 -1.03
C VAL A 621 13.43 -10.66 0.12
N SER A 622 12.25 -10.02 0.24
CA SER A 622 11.93 -9.10 1.33
C SER A 622 12.17 -9.74 2.69
N TYR A 623 12.66 -8.95 3.64
CA TYR A 623 13.04 -9.36 5.00
C TYR A 623 14.25 -10.32 5.11
N GLU A 624 14.80 -10.80 3.99
CA GLU A 624 16.06 -11.52 3.92
C GLU A 624 17.23 -10.62 3.52
N ARG A 625 16.96 -9.46 2.91
CA ARG A 625 17.97 -8.55 2.36
C ARG A 625 17.85 -7.14 2.96
N ALA A 626 19.00 -6.48 3.10
CA ALA A 626 19.09 -5.06 3.39
C ALA A 626 18.97 -4.24 2.10
N GLY A 627 18.54 -2.99 2.24
CA GLY A 627 18.50 -2.04 1.13
C GLY A 627 17.62 -0.85 1.42
N THR A 628 17.26 -0.13 0.38
CA THR A 628 16.30 0.95 0.40
C THR A 628 15.21 0.71 -0.65
N VAL A 629 14.04 1.27 -0.40
CA VAL A 629 12.91 1.28 -1.36
C VAL A 629 12.32 2.68 -1.45
N THR A 630 11.80 3.03 -2.62
CA THR A 630 11.20 4.35 -2.88
C THR A 630 9.71 4.17 -3.15
N ASN A 631 8.87 4.78 -2.31
CA ASN A 631 7.42 4.66 -2.41
C ASN A 631 6.79 5.60 -3.45
N ILE A 632 5.43 5.62 -3.53
CA ILE A 632 4.66 6.43 -4.50
C ILE A 632 4.89 7.93 -4.41
N GLU A 633 5.31 8.45 -3.25
CA GLU A 633 5.61 9.88 -3.04
C GLU A 633 7.09 10.24 -3.25
N GLY A 634 7.92 9.27 -3.66
CA GLY A 634 9.36 9.46 -3.76
C GLY A 634 10.07 9.40 -2.41
N ARG A 635 9.45 8.84 -1.38
CA ARG A 635 10.04 8.63 -0.06
C ARG A 635 10.92 7.39 -0.07
N VAL A 636 12.21 7.58 0.19
CA VAL A 636 13.19 6.52 0.36
C VAL A 636 13.18 6.06 1.81
N SER A 637 12.95 4.79 2.03
CA SER A 637 12.90 4.18 3.36
C SER A 637 13.75 2.91 3.43
N ALA A 638 14.25 2.59 4.64
CA ALA A 638 15.10 1.43 4.85
C ALA A 638 14.29 0.13 4.82
N LEU A 639 14.82 -0.86 4.11
CA LEU A 639 14.42 -2.27 4.19
C LEU A 639 15.45 -3.00 5.05
N THR A 640 14.98 -3.48 6.21
CA THR A 640 15.85 -4.15 7.20
C THR A 640 15.59 -5.65 7.15
N PRO A 641 16.64 -6.48 6.99
CA PRO A 641 16.51 -7.93 7.03
C PRO A 641 16.12 -8.41 8.44
N LYS A 642 15.36 -9.49 8.49
CA LYS A 642 14.97 -10.13 9.77
C LYS A 642 15.35 -11.61 9.83
N ILE A 643 15.44 -12.27 8.68
CA ILE A 643 15.81 -13.67 8.54
C ILE A 643 16.94 -13.81 7.54
N VAL A 644 17.59 -14.98 7.57
CA VAL A 644 18.65 -15.32 6.61
C VAL A 644 18.01 -16.01 5.41
N PRO A 645 18.46 -15.73 4.16
CA PRO A 645 17.97 -16.41 2.97
C PRO A 645 18.18 -17.94 3.07
N PRO A 646 17.26 -18.76 2.51
CA PRO A 646 17.41 -20.20 2.50
C PRO A 646 18.45 -20.65 1.47
N GLY A 647 19.10 -21.77 1.75
CA GLY A 647 20.06 -22.42 0.85
C GLY A 647 21.25 -21.53 0.50
N SER A 648 21.51 -21.37 -0.79
CA SER A 648 22.60 -20.56 -1.34
C SER A 648 22.11 -19.31 -2.09
N ALA A 649 20.93 -18.78 -1.78
CA ALA A 649 20.39 -17.57 -2.42
C ALA A 649 21.25 -16.34 -2.09
N TRP A 650 21.54 -15.51 -3.12
CA TRP A 650 22.36 -14.29 -3.00
C TRP A 650 21.53 -13.02 -3.12
N THR A 651 22.16 -11.90 -2.78
CA THR A 651 21.56 -10.57 -3.07
C THR A 651 21.73 -10.22 -4.55
N ASP A 652 20.84 -9.41 -5.10
CA ASP A 652 20.90 -8.93 -6.47
C ASP A 652 22.23 -8.25 -6.79
N VAL A 653 22.79 -7.46 -5.86
CA VAL A 653 24.09 -6.81 -5.99
C VAL A 653 25.21 -7.86 -6.19
N ALA A 654 25.20 -8.91 -5.38
CA ALA A 654 26.21 -9.97 -5.50
C ALA A 654 26.07 -10.75 -6.82
N ILE A 655 24.84 -11.10 -7.22
CA ILE A 655 24.60 -11.83 -8.48
C ILE A 655 25.04 -10.98 -9.68
N ALA A 656 24.67 -9.71 -9.72
CA ALA A 656 25.06 -8.82 -10.82
C ALA A 656 26.58 -8.60 -10.89
N SER A 657 27.26 -8.47 -9.75
CA SER A 657 28.71 -8.28 -9.69
C SER A 657 29.46 -9.54 -10.15
N GLU A 658 29.12 -10.71 -9.63
CA GLU A 658 29.75 -11.97 -10.01
C GLU A 658 29.47 -12.35 -11.48
N LEU A 659 28.24 -12.04 -11.97
CA LEU A 659 27.94 -12.25 -13.38
C LEU A 659 28.78 -11.32 -14.29
N ALA A 660 29.08 -10.10 -13.87
CA ALA A 660 29.94 -9.17 -14.61
C ALA A 660 31.41 -9.70 -14.67
N GLU A 661 31.89 -10.32 -13.60
CA GLU A 661 33.22 -10.94 -13.57
C GLU A 661 33.37 -12.09 -14.61
N GLU A 662 32.30 -12.82 -14.93
CA GLU A 662 32.34 -13.85 -16.02
C GLU A 662 32.56 -13.21 -17.41
N TYR A 663 32.32 -11.87 -17.57
CA TYR A 663 32.71 -11.12 -18.77
C TYR A 663 34.10 -10.47 -18.65
N GLY A 664 34.84 -10.71 -17.55
CA GLY A 664 36.10 -10.03 -17.24
C GLY A 664 35.92 -8.51 -16.98
N GLN A 665 34.77 -8.09 -16.52
CA GLN A 665 34.44 -6.70 -16.23
C GLN A 665 33.93 -6.58 -14.79
N SER A 666 34.26 -5.48 -14.12
CA SER A 666 33.70 -5.16 -12.80
C SER A 666 32.71 -4.01 -12.90
N ILE A 667 31.56 -4.15 -12.25
CA ILE A 667 30.60 -3.05 -12.10
C ILE A 667 30.91 -2.16 -10.89
N GLY A 668 31.95 -2.49 -10.10
CA GLY A 668 32.43 -1.69 -8.97
C GLY A 668 31.45 -1.64 -7.79
N LEU A 669 30.76 -2.74 -7.52
CA LEU A 669 29.80 -2.86 -6.42
C LEU A 669 30.15 -4.10 -5.58
N ASP A 670 30.78 -3.89 -4.40
CA ASP A 670 31.27 -4.97 -3.55
C ASP A 670 30.24 -5.47 -2.53
N SER A 671 29.32 -4.61 -2.13
CA SER A 671 28.27 -4.94 -1.14
C SER A 671 27.08 -4.01 -1.26
N VAL A 672 25.94 -4.40 -0.65
CA VAL A 672 24.74 -3.56 -0.59
C VAL A 672 25.02 -2.23 0.09
N GLN A 673 25.81 -2.22 1.18
CA GLN A 673 26.17 -1.01 1.92
C GLN A 673 27.06 -0.07 1.11
N GLU A 674 28.02 -0.60 0.37
CA GLU A 674 28.88 0.21 -0.50
C GLU A 674 28.08 0.74 -1.70
N THR A 675 27.26 -0.10 -2.32
CA THR A 675 26.32 0.30 -3.38
C THR A 675 25.44 1.46 -2.93
N SER A 676 24.90 1.41 -1.71
CA SER A 676 24.05 2.47 -1.16
C SER A 676 24.81 3.81 -1.05
N LYS A 677 26.07 3.82 -0.66
CA LYS A 677 26.91 5.02 -0.64
C LYS A 677 27.24 5.54 -2.05
N ILE A 678 27.44 4.62 -3.01
CA ILE A 678 27.65 4.99 -4.40
C ILE A 678 26.41 5.65 -4.97
N ILE A 679 25.21 5.11 -4.68
CA ILE A 679 23.94 5.73 -5.03
C ILE A 679 23.85 7.13 -4.43
N GLU A 680 24.14 7.30 -3.12
CA GLU A 680 24.13 8.61 -2.47
C GLU A 680 25.08 9.61 -3.17
N SER A 681 26.28 9.18 -3.49
CA SER A 681 27.24 10.05 -4.17
C SER A 681 26.86 10.38 -5.61
N THR A 682 26.17 9.47 -6.31
CA THR A 682 25.82 9.60 -7.74
C THR A 682 24.49 10.31 -7.94
N THR A 683 23.50 9.99 -7.11
CA THR A 683 22.11 10.43 -7.30
C THR A 683 21.63 11.41 -6.23
N GLY A 684 22.29 11.47 -5.05
CA GLY A 684 21.84 12.23 -3.91
C GLY A 684 20.82 11.54 -3.01
N TYR A 685 20.43 10.30 -3.31
CA TYR A 685 19.53 9.50 -2.48
C TYR A 685 20.18 9.13 -1.15
N PRO A 686 19.45 9.10 -0.03
CA PRO A 686 20.04 8.82 1.27
C PRO A 686 20.54 7.39 1.36
N ALA A 687 21.74 7.19 1.88
CA ALA A 687 22.29 5.87 2.14
C ALA A 687 21.52 5.13 3.26
N ILE A 688 21.54 3.79 3.24
CA ILE A 688 20.91 2.93 4.27
C ILE A 688 21.32 3.37 5.68
N SER A 689 22.60 3.66 5.89
CA SER A 689 23.14 4.07 7.19
C SER A 689 22.53 5.37 7.72
N VAL A 690 22.18 6.29 6.84
CA VAL A 690 21.51 7.55 7.22
C VAL A 690 20.11 7.26 7.74
N LEU A 691 19.35 6.44 7.01
CA LEU A 691 17.96 6.11 7.34
C LEU A 691 17.83 5.28 8.62
N THR A 692 18.71 4.28 8.82
CA THR A 692 18.67 3.41 10.00
C THR A 692 19.18 4.09 11.26
N ASN A 693 20.28 4.86 11.17
CA ASN A 693 20.83 5.56 12.34
C ASN A 693 19.93 6.68 12.85
N ALA A 694 19.21 7.35 11.96
CA ALA A 694 18.29 8.42 12.34
C ALA A 694 16.92 7.90 12.80
N SER A 695 16.66 6.58 12.74
CA SER A 695 15.34 5.98 13.07
C SER A 695 14.18 6.71 12.39
N THR A 696 14.30 6.95 11.07
CA THR A 696 13.37 7.76 10.31
C THR A 696 12.25 6.94 9.71
N ASP A 697 11.11 7.58 9.40
CA ASP A 697 10.06 7.03 8.53
C ASP A 697 10.43 7.06 7.04
N GLY A 698 11.64 7.50 6.73
CA GLY A 698 12.14 7.72 5.39
C GLY A 698 12.21 9.20 5.01
N VAL A 699 12.81 9.49 3.87
CA VAL A 699 13.09 10.83 3.36
C VAL A 699 12.51 10.98 1.96
N VAL A 700 11.70 12.01 1.73
CA VAL A 700 11.25 12.38 0.38
C VAL A 700 12.40 13.05 -0.36
N VAL A 701 12.78 12.53 -1.53
CA VAL A 701 14.01 12.92 -2.25
C VAL A 701 14.03 14.40 -2.66
N ASP A 702 12.89 14.96 -2.98
CA ASP A 702 12.77 16.37 -3.40
C ASP A 702 12.46 17.31 -2.23
N SER A 703 12.47 16.80 -1.00
CA SER A 703 12.25 17.54 0.25
C SER A 703 13.46 17.41 1.16
N GLN A 704 13.77 18.49 1.90
CA GLN A 704 14.80 18.45 2.95
C GLN A 704 14.26 18.03 4.32
N GLU A 705 12.94 17.74 4.40
CA GLU A 705 12.32 17.37 5.66
C GLU A 705 12.45 15.87 5.93
N VAL A 706 13.00 15.54 7.09
CA VAL A 706 13.08 14.18 7.61
C VAL A 706 12.07 14.03 8.73
N SER A 707 11.10 13.14 8.56
CA SER A 707 10.21 12.77 9.66
C SER A 707 10.94 11.83 10.61
N LEU A 708 11.22 12.33 11.82
CA LEU A 708 11.70 11.46 12.90
C LEU A 708 10.50 10.69 13.48
N ARG A 709 10.76 9.44 13.82
CA ARG A 709 9.74 8.60 14.41
C ARG A 709 9.36 9.08 15.82
N ARG A 710 8.06 9.20 16.05
CA ARG A 710 7.51 9.39 17.39
C ARG A 710 7.63 8.10 18.20
N SER A 711 7.73 8.23 19.50
CA SER A 711 7.53 7.09 20.40
C SER A 711 6.12 6.56 20.22
N MET A 712 5.99 5.28 19.84
CA MET A 712 4.67 4.65 19.68
C MET A 712 4.00 4.48 21.04
N ASP A 713 2.70 4.77 21.09
CA ASP A 713 1.87 4.40 22.24
C ASP A 713 1.62 2.88 22.24
N PRO A 714 2.23 2.13 23.17
CA PRO A 714 2.05 0.67 23.24
C PRO A 714 0.61 0.27 23.56
N MET A 715 -0.20 1.20 24.06
CA MET A 715 -1.62 0.97 24.34
C MET A 715 -2.49 1.13 23.08
N ALA A 716 -2.04 1.94 22.11
CA ALA A 716 -2.71 2.09 20.83
C ALA A 716 -2.39 0.92 19.88
N PHE A 717 -1.12 0.52 19.83
CA PHE A 717 -0.62 -0.53 18.95
C PHE A 717 0.09 -1.64 19.77
N PRO A 718 -0.66 -2.46 20.52
CA PRO A 718 -0.08 -3.53 21.33
C PRO A 718 0.73 -4.53 20.50
N GLY A 719 1.79 -5.06 21.06
CA GLY A 719 2.65 -6.06 20.43
C GLY A 719 3.86 -5.48 19.70
N ILE A 720 3.93 -4.16 19.50
CA ILE A 720 5.14 -3.50 19.01
C ILE A 720 6.03 -3.15 20.21
N ARG A 721 7.25 -3.66 20.19
CA ARG A 721 8.27 -3.23 21.14
C ARG A 721 8.83 -1.92 20.66
N THR A 722 8.78 -0.89 21.51
CA THR A 722 9.47 0.36 21.23
C THR A 722 10.96 0.05 21.10
N VAL A 723 11.49 0.18 19.90
CA VAL A 723 12.94 0.31 19.74
C VAL A 723 13.30 1.59 20.51
N LYS A 724 14.23 1.50 21.48
CA LYS A 724 14.69 2.66 22.22
C LYS A 724 15.15 3.68 21.18
N SER A 725 14.33 4.70 20.93
CA SER A 725 14.77 5.85 20.19
C SER A 725 15.94 6.42 20.98
N VAL A 726 17.05 6.63 20.32
CA VAL A 726 18.20 7.31 20.92
C VAL A 726 17.72 8.70 21.35
N GLY A 727 17.53 8.90 22.67
CA GLY A 727 17.08 10.15 23.22
C GLY A 727 15.75 10.08 23.96
N LEU A 728 15.72 9.41 25.12
CA LEU A 728 14.75 9.67 26.16
C LEU A 728 14.94 11.14 26.61
N GLY A 729 14.03 12.02 26.17
CA GLY A 729 14.01 13.41 26.61
C GLY A 729 13.62 14.44 25.57
N ALA A 730 13.32 14.05 24.32
CA ALA A 730 12.76 15.01 23.39
C ALA A 730 11.27 15.23 23.72
N PRO A 731 10.87 16.45 24.10
CA PRO A 731 9.46 16.78 24.20
C PRO A 731 8.81 16.59 22.84
N SER A 732 7.55 16.19 22.85
CA SER A 732 6.67 16.01 21.72
C SER A 732 6.71 17.23 20.78
N GLY A 733 7.43 17.11 19.74
CA GLY A 733 7.59 17.96 18.61
C GLY A 733 8.50 17.20 17.69
N ALA A 734 8.12 16.95 16.46
CA ALA A 734 9.02 16.36 15.50
C ALA A 734 10.31 17.15 15.50
N THR A 735 11.38 16.61 16.07
CA THR A 735 12.70 17.19 15.94
C THR A 735 13.11 16.90 14.50
N THR A 736 13.06 17.92 13.67
CA THR A 736 13.62 17.88 12.33
C THR A 736 15.13 17.76 12.50
N ILE A 737 15.70 16.62 12.17
CA ILE A 737 17.14 16.57 11.94
C ILE A 737 17.33 17.03 10.51
N ASP A 738 18.09 18.11 10.31
CA ASP A 738 18.51 18.55 8.98
C ASP A 738 19.44 17.50 8.36
N ILE A 739 18.87 16.44 7.82
CA ILE A 739 19.59 15.57 6.92
C ILE A 739 19.56 16.31 5.58
N VAL A 740 20.67 16.90 5.19
CA VAL A 740 20.81 17.55 3.90
C VAL A 740 20.81 16.46 2.83
N VAL A 741 19.62 16.09 2.37
CA VAL A 741 19.46 15.30 1.15
C VAL A 741 19.68 16.28 0.00
N LYS A 742 20.87 16.22 -0.61
CA LYS A 742 21.09 16.89 -1.87
C LYS A 742 20.20 16.16 -2.88
N GLY A 743 19.20 16.85 -3.42
CA GLY A 743 18.32 16.31 -4.45
C GLY A 743 19.06 15.70 -5.62
N PRO A 744 18.36 15.06 -6.58
CA PRO A 744 18.99 14.34 -7.68
C PRO A 744 20.01 15.23 -8.39
N ARG A 745 21.24 14.71 -8.54
CA ARG A 745 22.30 15.40 -9.25
C ARG A 745 22.08 15.26 -10.75
N GLY A 746 21.26 16.10 -11.31
CA GLY A 746 20.96 16.14 -12.74
C GLY A 746 19.77 17.05 -13.03
N ASN A 747 19.61 17.46 -14.26
CA ASN A 747 18.40 18.15 -14.68
C ASN A 747 17.28 17.11 -14.74
N SER A 748 16.31 17.21 -13.85
CA SER A 748 15.05 16.48 -13.98
C SER A 748 14.40 16.83 -15.32
N ALA A 749 13.73 15.85 -15.94
CA ALA A 749 12.94 16.11 -17.14
C ALA A 749 11.94 17.23 -16.88
N THR A 750 11.79 18.14 -17.82
CA THR A 750 10.68 19.10 -17.82
C THR A 750 9.62 18.63 -18.81
N LEU A 751 8.35 18.94 -18.56
CA LEU A 751 7.25 18.53 -19.44
C LEU A 751 7.47 18.93 -20.91
N ALA A 752 8.17 20.07 -21.14
CA ALA A 752 8.55 20.54 -22.48
C ALA A 752 9.63 19.69 -23.18
N GLN A 753 10.40 18.90 -22.44
CA GLN A 753 11.47 18.03 -22.96
C GLN A 753 10.97 16.60 -23.24
N VAL A 754 9.83 16.23 -22.67
CA VAL A 754 9.21 14.91 -22.88
C VAL A 754 8.41 14.95 -24.17
N ASP A 755 8.52 13.91 -25.00
CA ASP A 755 7.79 13.80 -26.27
C ASP A 755 6.30 14.12 -26.06
N ALA A 756 5.72 14.90 -26.96
CA ALA A 756 4.32 15.35 -26.90
C ALA A 756 3.30 14.19 -26.88
N GLY A 757 3.77 12.97 -27.15
CA GLY A 757 2.94 11.78 -27.22
C GLY A 757 2.19 11.67 -28.56
N ARG A 758 1.62 10.50 -28.77
CA ARG A 758 0.83 10.18 -29.97
C ARG A 758 -0.54 10.84 -29.90
N GLU A 759 -1.01 11.38 -31.04
CA GLU A 759 -2.42 11.76 -31.14
C GLU A 759 -3.31 10.51 -31.01
N ILE A 760 -4.28 10.57 -30.09
CA ILE A 760 -5.14 9.44 -29.78
C ILE A 760 -6.40 9.53 -30.63
N ASP A 761 -6.51 8.60 -31.58
CA ASP A 761 -7.73 8.37 -32.35
C ASP A 761 -8.41 7.10 -31.80
N ALA A 762 -9.24 7.27 -30.76
CA ALA A 762 -9.92 6.17 -30.15
C ALA A 762 -10.94 5.58 -31.14
N PRO A 763 -10.97 4.25 -31.36
CA PRO A 763 -11.92 3.62 -32.27
C PRO A 763 -13.35 3.89 -31.81
N SER A 764 -14.27 4.08 -32.77
CA SER A 764 -15.69 4.24 -32.52
C SER A 764 -16.24 3.05 -31.72
N VAL A 765 -17.27 3.30 -30.91
CA VAL A 765 -17.92 2.23 -30.14
C VAL A 765 -18.68 1.30 -31.11
N ASP A 766 -18.26 0.03 -31.17
CA ASP A 766 -19.01 -0.99 -31.89
C ASP A 766 -20.28 -1.36 -31.09
N GLY A 767 -21.45 -1.28 -31.68
CA GLY A 767 -22.71 -1.59 -31.05
C GLY A 767 -22.86 -3.06 -30.58
N TYR A 768 -22.01 -3.97 -31.01
CA TYR A 768 -21.99 -5.39 -30.65
C TYR A 768 -20.82 -5.81 -29.77
N ALA A 769 -19.80 -4.97 -29.64
CA ALA A 769 -18.63 -5.23 -28.80
C ALA A 769 -18.72 -4.49 -27.47
N LEU A 770 -18.02 -5.03 -26.48
CA LEU A 770 -17.83 -4.44 -25.15
C LEU A 770 -16.37 -4.04 -25.01
N ARG A 771 -16.09 -2.85 -24.51
CA ARG A 771 -14.74 -2.43 -24.18
C ARG A 771 -14.28 -3.12 -22.91
N VAL A 772 -13.07 -3.63 -22.89
CA VAL A 772 -12.54 -4.39 -21.75
C VAL A 772 -11.96 -3.43 -20.72
N ASN A 773 -12.50 -3.49 -19.51
CA ASN A 773 -11.92 -2.87 -18.32
C ASN A 773 -11.24 -3.98 -17.50
N LEU A 774 -9.92 -4.13 -17.67
CA LEU A 774 -9.12 -5.14 -16.97
C LEU A 774 -8.60 -4.56 -15.68
N THR A 775 -9.26 -4.91 -14.55
CA THR A 775 -9.04 -4.31 -13.23
C THR A 775 -8.26 -5.23 -12.30
N ARG A 776 -7.42 -4.63 -11.48
CA ARG A 776 -6.62 -5.36 -10.49
C ARG A 776 -7.41 -5.67 -9.24
N ARG A 777 -7.01 -6.76 -8.56
CA ARG A 777 -7.53 -7.17 -7.24
C ARG A 777 -6.41 -7.18 -6.21
N LEU A 778 -6.78 -6.98 -4.95
CA LEU A 778 -5.82 -7.08 -3.85
C LEU A 778 -5.30 -8.51 -3.70
N TYR A 779 -6.23 -9.47 -3.76
CA TYR A 779 -5.91 -10.89 -3.73
C TYR A 779 -5.87 -11.43 -5.17
N ASP A 780 -4.67 -11.40 -5.73
CA ASP A 780 -4.35 -11.87 -7.07
C ASP A 780 -3.45 -13.13 -7.02
N ASN A 781 -3.30 -13.84 -8.13
CA ASN A 781 -2.37 -14.95 -8.26
C ASN A 781 -0.89 -14.52 -8.37
N GLY A 782 -0.55 -13.31 -7.88
CA GLY A 782 0.83 -12.89 -7.72
C GLY A 782 1.56 -13.70 -6.66
N ILE A 783 2.90 -13.70 -6.72
CA ILE A 783 3.78 -14.51 -5.86
C ILE A 783 3.41 -14.41 -4.37
N ALA A 784 3.17 -13.21 -3.87
CA ALA A 784 2.92 -12.98 -2.45
C ALA A 784 1.61 -13.61 -1.95
N VAL A 785 0.53 -13.52 -2.73
CA VAL A 785 -0.78 -14.07 -2.34
C VAL A 785 -0.85 -15.58 -2.62
N GLN A 786 -0.38 -16.01 -3.80
CA GLN A 786 -0.36 -17.42 -4.14
C GLN A 786 0.53 -18.24 -3.19
N GLY A 787 1.66 -17.65 -2.74
CA GLY A 787 2.57 -18.26 -1.76
C GLY A 787 2.06 -18.21 -0.32
N SER A 788 0.97 -17.47 -0.03
CA SER A 788 0.42 -17.36 1.32
C SER A 788 -0.71 -18.36 1.55
N SER A 789 -0.53 -19.24 2.53
CA SER A 789 -1.56 -20.20 2.95
C SER A 789 -2.81 -19.51 3.51
N ALA A 790 -2.64 -18.31 4.09
CA ALA A 790 -3.72 -17.52 4.66
C ALA A 790 -4.57 -16.79 3.61
N LEU A 791 -3.98 -16.40 2.46
CA LEU A 791 -4.61 -15.51 1.50
C LEU A 791 -4.98 -16.17 0.17
N ASN A 792 -4.33 -17.28 -0.22
CA ASN A 792 -4.57 -17.91 -1.52
C ASN A 792 -6.02 -18.37 -1.73
N GLY A 793 -6.72 -18.73 -0.64
CA GLY A 793 -8.14 -19.09 -0.66
C GLY A 793 -9.10 -17.91 -0.87
N LEU A 794 -8.59 -16.66 -0.79
CA LEU A 794 -9.39 -15.43 -0.97
C LEU A 794 -9.38 -14.89 -2.40
N ILE A 795 -8.68 -15.57 -3.32
CA ILE A 795 -8.61 -15.17 -4.72
C ILE A 795 -9.98 -15.43 -5.36
N GLU A 796 -10.56 -14.40 -5.95
CA GLU A 796 -11.85 -14.49 -6.66
C GLU A 796 -11.77 -15.39 -7.90
N ALA A 797 -12.92 -15.93 -8.32
CA ALA A 797 -13.02 -16.60 -9.61
C ALA A 797 -12.92 -15.58 -10.77
N PRO A 798 -12.39 -15.96 -11.95
CA PRO A 798 -12.28 -15.09 -13.11
C PRO A 798 -13.62 -14.92 -13.81
N THR A 799 -14.55 -14.15 -13.24
CA THR A 799 -15.87 -13.86 -13.79
C THR A 799 -15.88 -12.53 -14.55
N PHE A 800 -16.65 -12.44 -15.64
CA PHE A 800 -16.87 -11.21 -16.40
C PHE A 800 -18.09 -10.49 -15.88
N LYS A 801 -17.93 -9.26 -15.41
CA LYS A 801 -19.03 -8.47 -14.85
C LYS A 801 -19.58 -7.49 -15.88
N LEU A 802 -20.90 -7.42 -15.96
CA LEU A 802 -21.65 -6.68 -16.98
C LEU A 802 -22.82 -5.92 -16.37
N ASN A 803 -23.16 -4.80 -17.00
CA ASN A 803 -24.37 -4.05 -16.70
C ASN A 803 -25.62 -4.82 -17.17
N HIS A 804 -26.77 -4.64 -16.50
CA HIS A 804 -28.03 -5.31 -16.81
C HIS A 804 -28.49 -5.10 -18.28
N VAL A 805 -28.25 -3.91 -18.84
CA VAL A 805 -28.62 -3.60 -20.25
C VAL A 805 -27.82 -4.46 -21.23
N ASP A 806 -26.55 -4.66 -20.95
CA ASP A 806 -25.69 -5.50 -21.79
C ASP A 806 -26.01 -6.98 -21.59
N PHE A 807 -26.40 -7.40 -20.39
CA PHE A 807 -26.90 -8.73 -20.08
C PHE A 807 -28.16 -9.08 -20.89
N GLU A 808 -29.17 -8.19 -20.88
CA GLU A 808 -30.39 -8.35 -21.63
C GLU A 808 -30.12 -8.42 -23.14
N ARG A 809 -29.19 -7.62 -23.64
CA ARG A 809 -28.78 -7.59 -25.05
C ARG A 809 -28.15 -8.92 -25.50
N ILE A 810 -27.37 -9.57 -24.64
CA ILE A 810 -26.71 -10.85 -24.92
C ILE A 810 -27.73 -11.99 -24.81
N GLY A 811 -28.80 -11.81 -24.04
CA GLY A 811 -29.83 -12.82 -23.82
C GLY A 811 -29.35 -13.99 -22.97
N ALA A 812 -28.42 -13.75 -22.04
CA ALA A 812 -27.89 -14.76 -21.14
C ALA A 812 -28.43 -14.57 -19.71
N GLU A 813 -28.34 -15.62 -18.89
CA GLU A 813 -28.67 -15.58 -17.46
C GLU A 813 -27.43 -15.39 -16.61
N ASP A 814 -27.62 -14.87 -15.39
CA ASP A 814 -26.54 -14.66 -14.40
C ASP A 814 -25.87 -15.99 -14.02
N GLY A 815 -24.55 -16.03 -13.95
CA GLY A 815 -23.78 -17.21 -13.64
C GLY A 815 -23.61 -18.21 -14.81
N VAL A 816 -24.09 -17.89 -16.01
CA VAL A 816 -23.98 -18.76 -17.19
C VAL A 816 -22.63 -18.59 -17.89
N SER A 817 -22.14 -19.66 -18.49
CA SER A 817 -20.94 -19.63 -19.35
C SER A 817 -21.29 -19.23 -20.77
N VAL A 818 -20.57 -18.24 -21.31
CA VAL A 818 -20.66 -17.75 -22.69
C VAL A 818 -19.28 -17.81 -23.35
N ASN A 819 -19.25 -17.67 -24.69
CA ASN A 819 -18.01 -17.50 -25.40
C ASN A 819 -17.61 -16.01 -25.46
N ALA A 820 -16.43 -15.66 -24.99
CA ALA A 820 -15.82 -14.34 -25.15
C ALA A 820 -14.84 -14.40 -26.34
N VAL A 821 -15.11 -13.61 -27.37
CA VAL A 821 -14.33 -13.53 -28.60
C VAL A 821 -13.54 -12.21 -28.57
N GLY A 822 -12.23 -12.29 -28.47
CA GLY A 822 -11.30 -11.15 -28.51
C GLY A 822 -10.40 -11.19 -29.74
N ALA A 823 -9.41 -10.30 -29.79
CA ALA A 823 -8.48 -10.18 -30.92
C ALA A 823 -7.65 -11.46 -31.12
N ASN A 824 -7.20 -12.09 -30.04
CA ASN A 824 -6.29 -13.24 -30.07
C ASN A 824 -7.00 -14.61 -29.99
N GLY A 825 -8.34 -14.64 -29.93
CA GLY A 825 -9.06 -15.92 -29.87
C GLY A 825 -10.39 -15.87 -29.14
N THR A 826 -10.88 -17.08 -28.81
CA THR A 826 -12.15 -17.28 -28.09
C THR A 826 -11.94 -18.13 -26.85
N ILE A 827 -12.51 -17.71 -25.74
CA ILE A 827 -12.51 -18.46 -24.48
C ILE A 827 -13.93 -18.62 -23.94
N SER A 828 -14.12 -19.61 -23.07
CA SER A 828 -15.36 -19.77 -22.31
C SER A 828 -15.24 -19.09 -20.97
N VAL A 829 -16.18 -18.21 -20.62
CA VAL A 829 -16.17 -17.41 -19.40
C VAL A 829 -17.53 -17.42 -18.71
N THR A 830 -17.54 -17.32 -17.40
CA THR A 830 -18.77 -17.10 -16.62
C THR A 830 -19.04 -15.60 -16.58
N ILE A 831 -20.29 -15.22 -16.78
CA ILE A 831 -20.73 -13.82 -16.69
C ILE A 831 -21.57 -13.60 -15.45
N GLU A 832 -21.38 -12.42 -14.81
CA GLU A 832 -22.12 -11.97 -13.64
C GLU A 832 -22.72 -10.59 -13.85
N LEU A 833 -23.88 -10.37 -13.26
CA LEU A 833 -24.54 -9.08 -13.26
C LEU A 833 -23.92 -8.14 -12.23
N ASP A 834 -23.38 -7.01 -12.67
CA ASP A 834 -22.91 -5.94 -11.79
C ASP A 834 -23.27 -4.56 -12.35
N ASN A 835 -24.25 -3.91 -11.73
CA ASN A 835 -24.70 -2.57 -12.14
C ASN A 835 -23.70 -1.45 -11.85
N ASN A 836 -22.58 -1.72 -11.15
CA ASN A 836 -21.48 -0.78 -10.97
C ASN A 836 -20.60 -0.68 -12.24
N VAL A 837 -20.76 -1.64 -13.17
CA VAL A 837 -20.08 -1.60 -14.46
C VAL A 837 -20.91 -0.76 -15.44
N PRO A 838 -20.33 0.22 -16.14
CA PRO A 838 -21.09 1.04 -17.10
C PRO A 838 -21.51 0.24 -18.35
N ARG A 839 -22.55 0.73 -19.02
CA ARG A 839 -23.02 0.16 -20.28
C ARG A 839 -21.92 0.20 -21.35
N GLY A 840 -21.83 -0.89 -22.13
CA GLY A 840 -20.84 -1.05 -23.21
C GLY A 840 -19.45 -1.41 -22.73
N VAL A 841 -19.32 -1.76 -21.45
CA VAL A 841 -18.08 -2.17 -20.81
C VAL A 841 -18.25 -3.57 -20.23
N VAL A 842 -17.21 -4.38 -20.30
CA VAL A 842 -17.06 -5.60 -19.52
C VAL A 842 -15.92 -5.43 -18.55
N GLU A 843 -16.19 -5.65 -17.27
CA GLU A 843 -15.14 -5.69 -16.26
C GLU A 843 -14.60 -7.12 -16.12
N VAL A 844 -13.28 -7.20 -16.12
CA VAL A 844 -12.53 -8.43 -16.04
C VAL A 844 -11.49 -8.31 -14.94
N PRO A 845 -11.47 -9.20 -13.94
CA PRO A 845 -10.45 -9.16 -12.90
C PRO A 845 -9.10 -9.65 -13.45
N PHE A 846 -8.05 -8.85 -13.26
CA PHE A 846 -6.70 -9.16 -13.68
C PHE A 846 -5.96 -10.03 -12.67
N GLY A 847 -5.31 -11.10 -13.14
CA GLY A 847 -4.38 -11.89 -12.32
C GLY A 847 -5.05 -12.84 -11.33
N VAL A 848 -6.37 -13.08 -11.42
CA VAL A 848 -7.09 -14.03 -10.57
C VAL A 848 -7.13 -15.45 -11.14
N GLU A 849 -6.86 -15.63 -12.42
CA GLU A 849 -6.75 -16.92 -13.08
C GLU A 849 -5.43 -17.62 -12.72
N LYS A 850 -5.42 -18.94 -12.73
CA LYS A 850 -4.19 -19.69 -12.49
C LYS A 850 -3.15 -19.37 -13.57
N LEU A 851 -1.91 -19.16 -13.18
CA LEU A 851 -0.81 -18.84 -14.12
C LEU A 851 -0.51 -19.96 -15.11
N SER A 852 -0.93 -21.20 -14.80
CA SER A 852 -0.85 -22.36 -15.69
C SER A 852 -1.96 -22.39 -16.73
N ASP A 853 -2.98 -21.54 -16.59
CA ASP A 853 -4.10 -21.48 -17.55
C ASP A 853 -3.74 -20.56 -18.73
N VAL A 854 -3.09 -21.14 -19.72
CA VAL A 854 -2.65 -20.44 -20.93
C VAL A 854 -3.82 -19.99 -21.82
N ASN A 855 -5.01 -20.56 -21.62
CA ASN A 855 -6.24 -20.22 -22.33
C ASN A 855 -7.19 -19.39 -21.46
N GLY A 856 -6.68 -18.76 -20.41
CA GLY A 856 -7.44 -17.88 -19.53
C GLY A 856 -7.78 -16.53 -20.17
N VAL A 857 -8.39 -15.67 -19.39
CA VAL A 857 -8.91 -14.35 -19.82
C VAL A 857 -7.88 -13.51 -20.57
N ARG A 858 -6.63 -13.54 -20.13
CA ARG A 858 -5.54 -12.74 -20.72
C ARG A 858 -5.09 -13.21 -22.09
N SER A 859 -5.50 -14.42 -22.51
CA SER A 859 -5.16 -14.96 -23.83
C SER A 859 -5.90 -14.26 -24.99
N ILE A 860 -7.01 -13.56 -24.71
CA ILE A 860 -7.78 -12.80 -25.70
C ILE A 860 -7.46 -11.29 -25.73
N ILE A 861 -6.57 -10.84 -24.84
CA ILE A 861 -6.10 -9.45 -24.79
C ILE A 861 -4.95 -9.27 -25.76
N ASP A 862 -4.94 -8.16 -26.48
CA ASP A 862 -3.86 -7.72 -27.35
C ASP A 862 -3.23 -6.45 -26.76
N ALA A 863 -2.02 -6.56 -26.24
CA ALA A 863 -1.29 -5.44 -25.63
C ALA A 863 -0.86 -4.36 -26.64
N THR A 864 -0.98 -4.62 -27.94
CA THR A 864 -0.64 -3.65 -29.01
C THR A 864 -1.85 -2.83 -29.46
N SER A 865 -3.05 -3.24 -29.05
CA SER A 865 -4.28 -2.53 -29.36
C SER A 865 -4.45 -1.31 -28.46
N LEU A 866 -4.86 -0.17 -29.08
CA LEU A 866 -5.17 1.04 -28.31
C LEU A 866 -6.25 0.79 -27.24
N ILE A 867 -7.29 0.02 -27.59
CA ILE A 867 -8.39 -0.38 -26.70
C ILE A 867 -8.79 -1.81 -27.04
N ASN A 868 -8.79 -2.70 -26.08
CA ASN A 868 -9.31 -4.04 -26.27
C ASN A 868 -10.84 -4.07 -26.23
N GLN A 869 -11.42 -4.78 -27.19
CA GLN A 869 -12.85 -5.03 -27.33
C GLN A 869 -13.13 -6.52 -27.46
N ILE A 870 -14.21 -6.98 -26.85
CA ILE A 870 -14.66 -8.38 -26.97
C ILE A 870 -16.13 -8.45 -27.34
N ARG A 871 -16.53 -9.57 -27.97
CA ARG A 871 -17.94 -9.94 -28.16
C ARG A 871 -18.27 -11.13 -27.26
N LEU A 872 -19.45 -11.12 -26.69
CA LEU A 872 -19.96 -12.23 -25.89
C LEU A 872 -21.07 -12.94 -26.70
N GLU A 873 -20.91 -14.23 -26.87
CA GLU A 873 -21.82 -15.05 -27.69
C GLU A 873 -22.39 -16.18 -26.84
N THR A 874 -23.70 -16.28 -26.76
CA THR A 874 -24.37 -17.44 -26.13
C THR A 874 -24.07 -18.70 -26.93
N ARG A 875 -23.88 -19.82 -26.25
CA ARG A 875 -23.58 -21.10 -26.87
C ARG A 875 -24.79 -21.71 -27.57
#